data_39104823e11bf80a180126339125b3c0
#
_entry.id   39104823e11bf80a180126339125b3c0
#
_cell.length_a   1.000
_cell.length_b   1.000
_cell.length_c   1.000
_cell.angle_alpha   90.00
_cell.angle_beta   90.00
_cell.angle_gamma   90.00
#
_symmetry.space_group_name_H-M   'P 1'
#
loop_
_entity.id
_entity.type
_entity.pdbx_description
1 polymer ?
#
loop_
_entity_poly.entity_id
_entity_poly.type
_entity_poly.pdbx_seq_one_letter_code
_entity_poly.pdbx_strand_id
1 'polypeptide(L)'
;MLVRAYRLTDKLGIVILKLSVAFGGLSTAGVSRFTSVGRRGVGAIFAVIFGVLGIIWGILRRALGLLFGSIGGGARRASQQAAGAVGSSTSNMMARRAARAEMTAAVTEDPLRAQNRTLSAVAVLLLAALIGVILWATGPGRQPSGVTSLADLGNSLALSSTTIPPDATIGAPVLGSTAVPTATVVPSVIVAGGSIAYTAREKGQTDIWALSVGSRTPLRLTNSPTDERDPAWSPDGTKIAYASRQDGNWEIYIYTVLDGSSQRMTYDLSFQGAPKWSPDGKFLTYESYQGNNLDIYVVPVDGSQPALRVTDSSTPDFAPAWSPVNNGRQIAFVSWRNGNQDIYIFSLDNPVDSASINVTNTSNRQENYPAWSPDGKYIAYSALDEGIEKVFVKDVSNIDAPAQVIARGRTPVWSPDGTSLISAVDSAEGTQFVAIPFTATGNTTLVIGSAERATTPSWTGRPLPAALLSTGGLPSGVPQSLFVEQVGSPDRNGHYGLGTLSNVVVSRSEFYLSDTVNDSFNALRQRMLQLTGWDFLGKLDDAFWSFLPTPRLPDAGEERRNWYYTGRAFGITRNLIAGFPQQIELVREDEGVNTYWRVYVRVSEDAAPGELGEPLRQMPWDMLSRNSGDVQAYDEGGRLKTDVPSGYYIDFTQLAMDYGWQRTPAAGDWRANVNGINYWLFQKTDGLTWYDAMLQLYNNSELGAFAATAVPAAPTQTQP
;
A
#
# COMPACT_ATOMS: atom_id res chain seq x y z
N MET A 1 12.34 -29.88 18.65
CA MET A 1 11.02 -30.40 18.18
C MET A 1 10.29 -29.42 17.24
N LEU A 2 10.19 -28.17 17.56
CA LEU A 2 9.55 -27.13 16.71
C LEU A 2 10.13 -27.03 15.29
N VAL A 3 11.45 -27.06 15.11
CA VAL A 3 12.11 -27.01 13.78
C VAL A 3 11.80 -28.22 12.90
N ARG A 4 11.49 -29.38 13.49
CA ARG A 4 11.07 -30.56 12.71
C ARG A 4 9.59 -30.53 12.34
N ALA A 5 8.75 -29.92 13.16
CA ALA A 5 7.34 -29.69 12.83
C ALA A 5 7.21 -28.68 11.67
N TYR A 6 8.00 -27.62 11.68
CA TYR A 6 8.03 -26.60 10.62
C TYR A 6 8.44 -27.20 9.26
N ARG A 7 9.47 -28.06 9.22
CA ARG A 7 9.87 -28.75 7.98
C ARG A 7 8.86 -29.79 7.47
N LEU A 8 7.95 -30.26 8.33
CA LEU A 8 6.88 -31.17 7.91
C LEU A 8 5.71 -30.42 7.28
N THR A 9 5.35 -29.24 7.81
CA THR A 9 4.32 -28.35 7.23
C THR A 9 4.75 -27.83 5.88
N ASP A 10 6.02 -27.49 5.71
CA ASP A 10 6.60 -27.01 4.45
C ASP A 10 6.55 -28.11 3.36
N LYS A 11 6.90 -29.35 3.70
CA LYS A 11 6.76 -30.48 2.77
C LYS A 11 5.31 -30.83 2.44
N LEU A 12 4.37 -30.64 3.37
CA LEU A 12 2.93 -30.80 3.11
C LEU A 12 2.41 -29.72 2.17
N GLY A 13 2.83 -28.45 2.36
CA GLY A 13 2.49 -27.33 1.49
C GLY A 13 2.95 -27.57 0.05
N ILE A 14 4.19 -28.03 -0.14
CA ILE A 14 4.75 -28.32 -1.47
C ILE A 14 4.01 -29.50 -2.16
N VAL A 15 3.57 -30.50 -1.39
CA VAL A 15 2.80 -31.63 -1.94
C VAL A 15 1.39 -31.18 -2.33
N ILE A 16 0.74 -30.32 -1.56
CA ILE A 16 -0.57 -29.75 -1.87
C ILE A 16 -0.45 -28.84 -3.11
N LEU A 17 0.60 -28.01 -3.20
CA LEU A 17 0.86 -27.16 -4.37
C LEU A 17 1.12 -27.99 -5.64
N LYS A 18 1.91 -29.07 -5.56
CA LYS A 18 2.15 -29.97 -6.69
C LYS A 18 0.89 -30.73 -7.12
N LEU A 19 0.01 -31.07 -6.18
CA LEU A 19 -1.29 -31.65 -6.48
C LEU A 19 -2.23 -30.64 -7.15
N SER A 20 -2.28 -29.38 -6.69
CA SER A 20 -3.11 -28.33 -7.31
C SER A 20 -2.65 -27.99 -8.74
N VAL A 21 -1.34 -27.96 -9.00
CA VAL A 21 -0.77 -27.76 -10.35
C VAL A 21 -1.06 -28.97 -11.25
N ALA A 22 -1.00 -30.19 -10.74
CA ALA A 22 -1.36 -31.40 -11.50
C ALA A 22 -2.85 -31.47 -11.83
N PHE A 23 -3.72 -30.94 -10.97
CA PHE A 23 -5.17 -30.88 -11.18
C PHE A 23 -5.58 -29.68 -12.09
N GLY A 24 -4.89 -28.54 -11.99
CA GLY A 24 -5.11 -27.39 -12.87
C GLY A 24 -4.81 -27.71 -14.35
N GLY A 25 -3.80 -28.53 -14.63
CA GLY A 25 -3.46 -28.98 -15.97
C GLY A 25 -4.46 -29.97 -16.62
N LEU A 26 -5.29 -30.63 -15.81
CA LEU A 26 -6.31 -31.58 -16.29
C LEU A 26 -7.65 -30.91 -16.64
N SER A 27 -7.93 -29.70 -16.16
CA SER A 27 -9.23 -29.02 -16.36
C SER A 27 -9.39 -28.38 -17.75
N THR A 28 -8.31 -27.98 -18.42
CA THR A 28 -8.39 -27.25 -19.70
C THR A 28 -8.45 -28.13 -20.93
N ALA A 29 -8.05 -29.41 -20.86
CA ALA A 29 -8.08 -30.34 -22.01
C ALA A 29 -9.23 -31.36 -22.00
N GLY A 30 -9.97 -31.51 -20.91
CA GLY A 30 -10.94 -32.59 -20.68
C GLY A 30 -12.42 -32.21 -20.79
N VAL A 31 -12.78 -30.94 -20.63
CA VAL A 31 -14.18 -30.51 -20.46
C VAL A 31 -14.99 -30.49 -21.76
N SER A 32 -14.37 -30.40 -22.93
CA SER A 32 -15.08 -30.38 -24.21
C SER A 32 -15.58 -31.74 -24.71
N ARG A 33 -15.33 -32.86 -24.00
CA ARG A 33 -15.77 -34.21 -24.42
C ARG A 33 -16.71 -34.93 -23.46
N PHE A 34 -17.15 -34.30 -22.39
CA PHE A 34 -17.92 -34.98 -21.32
C PHE A 34 -19.45 -34.79 -21.35
N THR A 35 -20.03 -34.19 -22.35
CA THR A 35 -21.50 -34.00 -22.44
C THR A 35 -22.29 -35.18 -23.02
N SER A 36 -21.66 -36.34 -23.25
CA SER A 36 -22.38 -37.48 -23.89
C SER A 36 -22.24 -38.84 -23.22
N VAL A 37 -21.70 -38.97 -22.00
CA VAL A 37 -21.57 -40.28 -21.34
C VAL A 37 -22.16 -40.26 -19.93
N GLY A 38 -23.43 -40.68 -19.85
CA GLY A 38 -24.11 -40.98 -18.59
C GLY A 38 -23.49 -42.19 -17.87
N ARG A 39 -23.57 -42.17 -16.51
CA ARG A 39 -23.35 -43.27 -15.56
C ARG A 39 -21.93 -43.85 -15.37
N ARG A 40 -20.98 -43.72 -16.31
CA ARG A 40 -19.58 -44.19 -16.09
C ARG A 40 -18.66 -43.14 -15.45
N GLY A 41 -19.04 -41.87 -15.47
CA GLY A 41 -18.24 -40.78 -14.91
C GLY A 41 -18.18 -40.74 -13.36
N VAL A 42 -19.25 -41.17 -12.70
CA VAL A 42 -19.33 -41.17 -11.23
C VAL A 42 -18.32 -42.15 -10.62
N GLY A 43 -18.10 -43.31 -11.25
CA GLY A 43 -17.11 -44.30 -10.79
C GLY A 43 -15.65 -43.82 -10.86
N ALA A 44 -15.34 -43.02 -11.87
CA ALA A 44 -13.99 -42.44 -12.01
C ALA A 44 -13.70 -41.35 -10.94
N ILE A 45 -14.69 -40.56 -10.58
CA ILE A 45 -14.56 -39.54 -9.53
C ILE A 45 -14.37 -40.23 -8.17
N PHE A 46 -15.15 -41.29 -7.87
CA PHE A 46 -14.98 -42.07 -6.66
C PHE A 46 -13.62 -42.77 -6.60
N ALA A 47 -13.10 -43.31 -7.71
CA ALA A 47 -11.78 -43.93 -7.75
C ALA A 47 -10.66 -42.92 -7.47
N VAL A 48 -10.77 -41.69 -7.96
CA VAL A 48 -9.83 -40.59 -7.68
C VAL A 48 -9.91 -40.16 -6.22
N ILE A 49 -11.12 -40.02 -5.66
CA ILE A 49 -11.31 -39.65 -4.25
C ILE A 49 -10.74 -40.73 -3.32
N PHE A 50 -11.02 -42.02 -3.58
CA PHE A 50 -10.47 -43.14 -2.80
C PHE A 50 -8.96 -43.26 -2.98
N GLY A 51 -8.42 -42.95 -4.16
CA GLY A 51 -6.97 -42.92 -4.38
C GLY A 51 -6.29 -41.82 -3.55
N VAL A 52 -6.84 -40.64 -3.52
CA VAL A 52 -6.34 -39.51 -2.72
C VAL A 52 -6.46 -39.78 -1.23
N LEU A 53 -7.58 -40.33 -0.77
CA LEU A 53 -7.75 -40.76 0.64
C LEU A 53 -6.77 -41.87 1.03
N GLY A 54 -6.47 -42.81 0.14
CA GLY A 54 -5.46 -43.84 0.34
C GLY A 54 -4.04 -43.29 0.47
N ILE A 55 -3.70 -42.27 -0.32
CA ILE A 55 -2.41 -41.58 -0.24
C ILE A 55 -2.30 -40.79 1.09
N ILE A 56 -3.35 -40.07 1.46
CA ILE A 56 -3.41 -39.30 2.72
C ILE A 56 -3.28 -40.28 3.92
N TRP A 57 -3.97 -41.43 3.90
CA TRP A 57 -3.87 -42.44 4.92
C TRP A 57 -2.47 -43.05 4.98
N GLY A 58 -1.83 -43.29 3.84
CA GLY A 58 -0.44 -43.82 3.78
C GLY A 58 0.57 -42.82 4.36
N ILE A 59 0.39 -41.53 4.14
CA ILE A 59 1.23 -40.48 4.71
C ILE A 59 0.99 -40.35 6.22
N LEU A 60 -0.27 -40.37 6.66
CA LEU A 60 -0.64 -40.31 8.07
C LEU A 60 -0.07 -41.54 8.86
N ARG A 61 -0.18 -42.73 8.26
CA ARG A 61 0.35 -43.96 8.86
C ARG A 61 1.88 -43.95 8.96
N ARG A 62 2.59 -43.38 7.98
CA ARG A 62 4.05 -43.18 8.03
C ARG A 62 4.45 -42.10 9.04
N ALA A 63 3.71 -41.04 9.15
CA ALA A 63 3.95 -39.99 10.16
C ALA A 63 3.72 -40.50 11.58
N LEU A 64 2.65 -41.28 11.79
CA LEU A 64 2.40 -41.98 13.08
C LEU A 64 3.46 -43.02 13.37
N GLY A 65 3.92 -43.81 12.39
CA GLY A 65 5.01 -44.78 12.56
C GLY A 65 6.35 -44.15 12.95
N LEU A 66 6.66 -42.97 12.43
CA LEU A 66 7.85 -42.20 12.80
C LEU A 66 7.73 -41.56 14.20
N LEU A 67 6.53 -41.17 14.61
CA LEU A 67 6.25 -40.69 15.96
C LEU A 67 6.33 -41.80 17.02
N PHE A 68 5.81 -42.98 16.73
CA PHE A 68 5.85 -44.13 17.67
C PHE A 68 7.17 -44.88 17.62
N GLY A 69 7.90 -44.91 16.51
CA GLY A 69 9.22 -45.55 16.40
C GLY A 69 10.32 -44.85 17.20
N SER A 70 10.20 -43.54 17.43
CA SER A 70 11.16 -42.76 18.24
C SER A 70 10.98 -42.92 19.75
N ILE A 71 9.79 -43.37 20.21
CA ILE A 71 9.48 -43.59 21.64
C ILE A 71 9.94 -44.98 22.11
N GLY A 72 9.98 -45.97 21.22
CA GLY A 72 10.45 -47.34 21.55
C GLY A 72 11.97 -47.49 21.74
N GLY A 73 12.76 -46.58 21.12
CA GLY A 73 14.23 -46.62 21.19
C GLY A 73 14.83 -46.06 22.47
N GLY A 74 14.14 -45.14 23.12
CA GLY A 74 14.57 -44.51 24.38
C GLY A 74 14.38 -45.39 25.62
N ALA A 75 13.32 -46.18 25.64
CA ALA A 75 12.99 -47.04 26.79
C ALA A 75 13.92 -48.27 26.93
N ARG A 76 14.48 -48.79 25.83
CA ARG A 76 15.43 -49.89 25.86
C ARG A 76 16.84 -49.52 26.31
N ARG A 77 17.28 -48.29 26.14
CA ARG A 77 18.59 -47.80 26.62
C ARG A 77 18.57 -47.44 28.11
N ALA A 78 17.44 -47.02 28.65
CA ALA A 78 17.30 -46.74 30.08
C ALA A 78 17.23 -48.02 30.93
N SER A 79 16.69 -49.15 30.40
CA SER A 79 16.62 -50.41 31.10
C SER A 79 17.96 -51.18 31.15
N GLN A 80 18.88 -50.93 30.21
CA GLN A 80 20.21 -51.55 30.21
C GLN A 80 21.23 -50.86 31.11
N GLN A 81 21.06 -49.58 31.42
CA GLN A 81 21.91 -48.85 32.36
C GLN A 81 21.49 -49.04 33.83
N ALA A 82 20.25 -49.47 34.11
CA ALA A 82 19.79 -49.75 35.46
C ALA A 82 20.14 -51.13 35.96
N ALA A 83 20.62 -52.06 35.10
CA ALA A 83 20.95 -53.44 35.45
C ALA A 83 22.40 -53.67 35.93
N GLY A 84 23.25 -52.64 35.91
CA GLY A 84 24.67 -52.70 36.21
C GLY A 84 25.11 -52.30 37.64
N ALA A 85 24.20 -51.91 38.52
CA ALA A 85 24.53 -51.36 39.83
C ALA A 85 23.67 -51.93 40.95
N VAL A 86 23.69 -53.22 41.13
CA VAL A 86 23.21 -53.86 42.41
C VAL A 86 24.15 -55.02 42.78
N GLY A 87 25.14 -54.68 43.55
CA GLY A 87 25.93 -55.60 44.32
C GLY A 87 26.06 -55.07 45.75
N SER A 88 25.57 -55.91 46.74
CA SER A 88 25.73 -55.81 48.19
C SER A 88 24.95 -54.75 48.97
N SER A 89 23.89 -55.10 49.63
CA SER A 89 23.80 -55.38 51.09
C SER A 89 22.33 -55.46 51.54
N THR A 90 22.12 -56.56 52.30
CA THR A 90 20.88 -56.91 53.00
C THR A 90 20.63 -55.98 54.18
N SER A 91 19.71 -55.04 54.07
CA SER A 91 18.90 -54.51 55.16
C SER A 91 17.96 -53.40 54.58
N ASN A 92 16.68 -53.70 54.43
CA ASN A 92 15.55 -52.79 54.39
C ASN A 92 14.40 -53.35 53.54
N MET A 93 13.89 -54.53 53.98
CA MET A 93 12.70 -55.11 53.34
C MET A 93 11.41 -54.35 53.69
N MET A 94 11.42 -53.49 54.71
CA MET A 94 10.24 -52.64 55.07
C MET A 94 10.20 -51.33 54.34
N ALA A 95 11.35 -50.69 54.01
CA ALA A 95 11.38 -49.47 53.24
C ALA A 95 10.99 -49.69 51.76
N ARG A 96 11.19 -50.94 51.24
CA ARG A 96 10.78 -51.25 49.86
C ARG A 96 9.27 -51.48 49.70
N ARG A 97 8.53 -51.77 50.79
CA ARG A 97 7.05 -51.92 50.77
C ARG A 97 6.36 -50.54 50.84
N ALA A 98 6.88 -49.59 51.58
CA ALA A 98 6.37 -48.21 51.62
C ALA A 98 6.61 -47.46 50.30
N ALA A 99 7.81 -47.55 49.73
CA ALA A 99 8.13 -46.91 48.44
C ALA A 99 7.34 -47.51 47.25
N ARG A 100 6.90 -48.78 47.39
CA ARG A 100 6.07 -49.43 46.36
C ARG A 100 4.59 -49.05 46.47
N ALA A 101 4.12 -48.73 47.67
CA ALA A 101 2.75 -48.21 47.87
C ALA A 101 2.60 -46.72 47.45
N GLU A 102 3.63 -45.89 47.68
CA GLU A 102 3.63 -44.53 47.20
C GLU A 102 3.79 -44.42 45.68
N MET A 103 4.51 -45.37 45.04
CA MET A 103 4.66 -45.38 43.58
C MET A 103 3.40 -45.89 42.84
N THR A 104 2.45 -46.50 43.53
CA THR A 104 1.18 -46.95 42.93
C THR A 104 0.04 -45.96 43.12
N ALA A 105 0.20 -44.95 43.99
CA ALA A 105 -0.81 -43.92 44.22
C ALA A 105 -0.57 -42.63 43.41
N ALA A 106 0.55 -42.48 42.70
CA ALA A 106 0.88 -41.31 41.85
C ALA A 106 0.99 -41.70 40.37
N VAL A 107 0.02 -42.44 39.86
CA VAL A 107 -0.24 -42.47 38.42
C VAL A 107 -1.17 -41.30 38.12
N THR A 108 -0.64 -40.09 38.27
CA THR A 108 -1.18 -38.93 37.56
C THR A 108 -0.94 -39.19 36.09
N GLU A 109 -1.98 -39.08 35.28
CA GLU A 109 -1.95 -39.24 33.82
C GLU A 109 -0.76 -38.46 33.22
N ASP A 110 0.03 -39.16 32.45
CA ASP A 110 1.16 -38.59 31.71
C ASP A 110 0.65 -37.38 30.89
N PRO A 111 1.11 -36.12 31.12
CA PRO A 111 0.61 -34.93 30.44
C PRO A 111 0.72 -35.05 28.92
N LEU A 112 1.64 -35.90 28.42
CA LEU A 112 1.75 -36.19 26.98
C LEU A 112 0.59 -37.07 26.46
N ARG A 113 -0.01 -37.92 27.30
CA ARG A 113 -1.18 -38.73 26.90
C ARG A 113 -2.47 -37.87 26.87
N ALA A 114 -2.63 -36.92 27.78
CA ALA A 114 -3.74 -35.98 27.79
C ALA A 114 -3.65 -35.04 26.57
N GLN A 115 -2.45 -34.56 26.26
CA GLN A 115 -2.20 -33.67 25.09
C GLN A 115 -2.43 -34.41 23.75
N ASN A 116 -2.06 -35.72 23.66
CA ASN A 116 -2.32 -36.52 22.46
C ASN A 116 -3.81 -36.85 22.28
N ARG A 117 -4.58 -37.02 23.36
CA ARG A 117 -6.05 -37.18 23.26
C ARG A 117 -6.74 -35.92 22.80
N THR A 118 -6.34 -34.73 23.28
CA THR A 118 -6.88 -33.44 22.83
C THR A 118 -6.51 -33.19 21.40
N LEU A 119 -5.28 -33.42 20.95
CA LEU A 119 -4.87 -33.25 19.56
C LEU A 119 -5.61 -34.19 18.61
N SER A 120 -5.85 -35.44 19.02
CA SER A 120 -6.65 -36.40 18.24
C SER A 120 -8.12 -36.02 18.18
N ALA A 121 -8.70 -35.49 19.24
CA ALA A 121 -10.08 -34.97 19.23
C ALA A 121 -10.23 -33.73 18.33
N VAL A 122 -9.29 -32.80 18.38
CA VAL A 122 -9.25 -31.65 17.49
C VAL A 122 -9.10 -32.04 16.01
N ALA A 123 -8.24 -33.02 15.72
CA ALA A 123 -8.08 -33.51 14.35
C ALA A 123 -9.36 -34.19 13.81
N VAL A 124 -10.10 -34.93 14.64
CA VAL A 124 -11.39 -35.51 14.26
C VAL A 124 -12.45 -34.45 14.05
N LEU A 125 -12.50 -33.39 14.88
CA LEU A 125 -13.42 -32.28 14.72
C LEU A 125 -13.13 -31.49 13.45
N LEU A 126 -11.86 -31.24 13.13
CA LEU A 126 -11.45 -30.56 11.89
C LEU A 126 -11.81 -31.38 10.65
N LEU A 127 -11.63 -32.70 10.72
CA LEU A 127 -12.02 -33.60 9.63
C LEU A 127 -13.54 -33.63 9.45
N ALA A 128 -14.31 -33.66 10.53
CA ALA A 128 -15.77 -33.60 10.48
C ALA A 128 -16.28 -32.25 9.93
N ALA A 129 -15.63 -31.13 10.30
CA ALA A 129 -15.91 -29.81 9.74
C ALA A 129 -15.58 -29.74 8.23
N LEU A 130 -14.46 -30.31 7.81
CA LEU A 130 -14.09 -30.38 6.38
C LEU A 130 -15.09 -31.22 5.57
N ILE A 131 -15.51 -32.36 6.10
CA ILE A 131 -16.56 -33.19 5.48
C ILE A 131 -17.89 -32.42 5.41
N GLY A 132 -18.23 -31.67 6.47
CA GLY A 132 -19.41 -30.82 6.51
C GLY A 132 -19.37 -29.74 5.41
N VAL A 133 -18.26 -29.08 5.22
CA VAL A 133 -18.04 -28.08 4.15
C VAL A 133 -18.13 -28.73 2.77
N ILE A 134 -17.54 -29.91 2.56
CA ILE A 134 -17.62 -30.63 1.29
C ILE A 134 -19.09 -31.05 0.99
N LEU A 135 -19.81 -31.59 1.95
CA LEU A 135 -21.22 -31.97 1.81
C LEU A 135 -22.12 -30.75 1.59
N TRP A 136 -21.79 -29.62 2.22
CA TRP A 136 -22.49 -28.34 1.99
C TRP A 136 -22.23 -27.80 0.58
N ALA A 137 -20.99 -27.89 0.09
CA ALA A 137 -20.59 -27.43 -1.25
C ALA A 137 -21.11 -28.32 -2.38
N THR A 138 -21.32 -29.64 -2.12
CA THR A 138 -21.73 -30.61 -3.14
C THR A 138 -23.20 -31.07 -3.03
N GLY A 139 -23.98 -30.50 -2.10
CA GLY A 139 -25.40 -30.88 -1.87
C GLY A 139 -26.29 -30.60 -3.11
N PRO A 140 -27.16 -31.54 -3.49
CA PRO A 140 -28.07 -31.34 -4.63
C PRO A 140 -29.14 -30.29 -4.30
N GLY A 141 -29.14 -29.18 -5.04
CA GLY A 141 -30.20 -28.16 -4.92
C GLY A 141 -29.75 -26.71 -4.96
N ARG A 142 -28.46 -26.43 -5.00
CA ARG A 142 -27.97 -25.05 -5.23
C ARG A 142 -27.43 -24.92 -6.65
N GLN A 143 -28.27 -24.37 -7.53
CA GLN A 143 -27.77 -23.76 -8.76
C GLN A 143 -27.01 -22.48 -8.33
N PRO A 144 -25.78 -22.25 -8.77
CA PRO A 144 -25.13 -20.98 -8.55
C PRO A 144 -25.85 -19.92 -9.39
N SER A 145 -26.77 -19.19 -8.78
CA SER A 145 -27.36 -17.98 -9.34
C SER A 145 -26.42 -16.82 -8.99
N GLY A 146 -25.27 -16.75 -9.63
CA GLY A 146 -24.29 -15.70 -9.37
C GLY A 146 -23.38 -15.45 -10.56
N VAL A 147 -22.72 -14.30 -10.54
CA VAL A 147 -21.74 -13.90 -11.54
C VAL A 147 -20.50 -14.80 -11.44
N THR A 148 -20.33 -15.69 -12.39
CA THR A 148 -19.21 -16.64 -12.45
C THR A 148 -18.16 -16.28 -13.49
N SER A 149 -18.46 -15.28 -14.34
CA SER A 149 -17.56 -14.76 -15.37
C SER A 149 -17.74 -13.25 -15.55
N LEU A 150 -16.82 -12.61 -16.24
CA LEU A 150 -16.93 -11.19 -16.59
C LEU A 150 -18.14 -10.91 -17.50
N ALA A 151 -18.52 -11.86 -18.35
CA ALA A 151 -19.73 -11.76 -19.17
C ALA A 151 -20.99 -11.79 -18.31
N ASP A 152 -21.05 -12.66 -17.29
CA ASP A 152 -22.16 -12.71 -16.33
C ASP A 152 -22.27 -11.43 -15.51
N LEU A 153 -21.12 -10.82 -15.14
CA LEU A 153 -21.06 -9.52 -14.48
C LEU A 153 -21.74 -8.45 -15.36
N GLY A 154 -21.39 -8.37 -16.64
CA GLY A 154 -21.99 -7.46 -17.60
C GLY A 154 -23.51 -7.66 -17.68
N ASN A 155 -23.98 -8.88 -17.77
CA ASN A 155 -25.40 -9.23 -17.82
C ASN A 155 -26.14 -8.86 -16.52
N SER A 156 -25.52 -9.09 -15.35
CA SER A 156 -26.08 -8.71 -14.05
C SER A 156 -26.28 -7.19 -13.93
N LEU A 157 -25.33 -6.40 -14.40
CA LEU A 157 -25.43 -4.93 -14.43
C LEU A 157 -26.53 -4.46 -15.39
N ALA A 158 -26.73 -5.14 -16.54
CA ALA A 158 -27.76 -4.81 -17.51
C ALA A 158 -29.19 -5.02 -16.96
N LEU A 159 -29.39 -6.02 -16.11
CA LEU A 159 -30.71 -6.32 -15.51
C LEU A 159 -31.10 -5.36 -14.37
N SER A 160 -30.17 -4.55 -13.89
CA SER A 160 -30.39 -3.61 -12.76
C SER A 160 -30.98 -2.27 -13.19
N SER A 161 -31.22 -2.02 -14.49
CA SER A 161 -31.82 -0.79 -14.98
C SER A 161 -33.33 -0.75 -14.70
N THR A 162 -33.74 -0.35 -13.49
CA THR A 162 -35.08 0.13 -13.25
C THR A 162 -35.23 1.52 -13.83
N THR A 163 -36.00 1.65 -14.89
CA THR A 163 -36.44 2.93 -15.44
C THR A 163 -37.15 3.73 -14.34
N ILE A 164 -36.57 4.87 -13.97
CA ILE A 164 -37.28 5.89 -13.20
C ILE A 164 -38.31 6.48 -14.14
N PRO A 165 -39.63 6.49 -13.78
CA PRO A 165 -40.64 7.11 -14.62
C PRO A 165 -40.40 8.63 -14.71
N PRO A 166 -40.49 9.23 -15.90
CA PRO A 166 -40.45 10.67 -16.03
C PRO A 166 -41.84 11.24 -15.73
N ASP A 167 -42.15 11.57 -14.48
CA ASP A 167 -43.19 12.55 -14.14
C ASP A 167 -43.21 12.82 -12.64
N ALA A 168 -42.56 13.89 -12.23
CA ALA A 168 -42.92 14.66 -11.04
C ALA A 168 -42.62 16.12 -11.32
N THR A 169 -43.49 16.78 -12.01
CA THR A 169 -43.58 18.24 -12.09
C THR A 169 -43.95 18.79 -10.72
N ILE A 170 -42.96 19.33 -9.99
CA ILE A 170 -43.23 20.13 -8.80
C ILE A 170 -43.36 21.58 -9.24
N GLY A 171 -44.61 22.08 -9.12
CA GLY A 171 -44.93 23.46 -9.41
C GLY A 171 -44.16 24.46 -8.54
N ALA A 172 -43.62 25.47 -9.16
CA ALA A 172 -42.96 26.58 -8.49
C ALA A 172 -43.97 27.51 -7.83
N PRO A 173 -43.76 27.98 -6.58
CA PRO A 173 -44.54 29.09 -6.04
C PRO A 173 -43.99 30.44 -6.58
N VAL A 174 -44.87 31.20 -7.18
CA VAL A 174 -44.62 32.58 -7.54
C VAL A 174 -44.61 33.44 -6.29
N LEU A 175 -43.49 34.07 -5.96
CA LEU A 175 -43.40 35.11 -4.95
C LEU A 175 -42.94 36.42 -5.58
N GLY A 176 -43.72 37.43 -5.26
CA GLY A 176 -43.64 38.76 -5.79
C GLY A 176 -42.37 39.51 -5.43
N SER A 177 -41.98 40.34 -6.35
CA SER A 177 -40.88 41.29 -6.35
C SER A 177 -40.98 42.34 -5.23
N THR A 178 -39.94 42.41 -4.37
CA THR A 178 -39.54 43.65 -3.69
C THR A 178 -38.04 43.83 -3.87
N ALA A 179 -37.68 44.94 -4.51
CA ALA A 179 -36.29 45.29 -4.75
C ALA A 179 -35.56 45.61 -3.44
N VAL A 180 -34.48 44.85 -3.16
CA VAL A 180 -33.50 45.09 -2.10
C VAL A 180 -32.16 45.43 -2.76
N PRO A 181 -31.34 46.34 -2.17
CA PRO A 181 -30.13 46.87 -2.82
C PRO A 181 -29.14 45.78 -3.14
N THR A 182 -28.56 45.87 -4.31
CA THR A 182 -27.57 44.97 -4.91
C THR A 182 -26.33 44.83 -4.02
N ALA A 183 -26.31 43.85 -3.15
CA ALA A 183 -25.07 43.29 -2.65
C ALA A 183 -24.39 42.64 -3.85
N THR A 184 -23.14 43.01 -4.12
CA THR A 184 -22.30 42.35 -5.12
C THR A 184 -22.24 40.85 -4.75
N VAL A 185 -23.04 40.02 -5.44
CA VAL A 185 -23.02 38.58 -5.28
C VAL A 185 -21.67 38.12 -5.86
N VAL A 186 -20.73 37.80 -4.98
CA VAL A 186 -19.61 36.97 -5.37
C VAL A 186 -20.25 35.66 -5.88
N PRO A 187 -20.07 35.28 -7.14
CA PRO A 187 -20.67 34.04 -7.63
C PRO A 187 -20.21 32.89 -6.75
N SER A 188 -21.14 32.22 -6.09
CA SER A 188 -20.84 30.96 -5.40
C SER A 188 -20.58 29.92 -6.49
N VAL A 189 -19.33 29.61 -6.69
CA VAL A 189 -18.84 28.73 -7.77
C VAL A 189 -19.20 27.26 -7.54
N ILE A 190 -19.59 26.89 -6.33
CA ILE A 190 -20.00 25.52 -6.01
C ILE A 190 -21.49 25.49 -5.74
N VAL A 191 -22.23 24.92 -6.69
CA VAL A 191 -23.66 24.65 -6.54
C VAL A 191 -23.88 23.24 -5.91
N ALA A 192 -22.98 22.29 -6.16
CA ALA A 192 -23.06 20.95 -5.63
C ALA A 192 -22.70 20.94 -4.13
N GLY A 193 -23.68 20.54 -3.31
CA GLY A 193 -23.50 20.27 -1.89
C GLY A 193 -22.90 18.88 -1.61
N GLY A 194 -23.17 18.36 -0.41
CA GLY A 194 -22.82 17.00 -0.03
C GLY A 194 -21.54 16.89 0.79
N SER A 195 -20.82 15.79 0.63
CA SER A 195 -19.65 15.46 1.46
C SER A 195 -18.53 14.85 0.64
N ILE A 196 -17.28 15.14 1.05
CA ILE A 196 -16.08 14.61 0.46
C ILE A 196 -15.41 13.73 1.51
N ALA A 197 -15.18 12.45 1.18
CA ALA A 197 -14.29 11.58 1.94
C ALA A 197 -12.91 11.60 1.29
N TYR A 198 -11.85 11.50 2.09
CA TYR A 198 -10.48 11.56 1.60
C TYR A 198 -9.52 10.85 2.56
N THR A 199 -8.35 10.50 2.07
CA THR A 199 -7.24 10.02 2.88
C THR A 199 -6.47 11.22 3.41
N ALA A 200 -6.22 11.30 4.72
CA ALA A 200 -5.30 12.27 5.31
C ALA A 200 -4.19 11.57 6.08
N ARG A 201 -2.97 12.12 5.97
CA ARG A 201 -1.78 11.59 6.63
C ARG A 201 -1.45 12.46 7.84
N GLU A 202 -1.51 11.87 9.02
CA GLU A 202 -1.15 12.52 10.27
C GLU A 202 0.00 11.72 10.94
N LYS A 203 1.14 12.36 11.18
CA LYS A 203 2.28 11.75 11.90
C LYS A 203 2.66 10.36 11.36
N GLY A 204 2.75 10.24 10.04
CA GLY A 204 3.18 9.02 9.39
C GLY A 204 2.14 7.91 9.25
N GLN A 205 0.90 8.14 9.71
CA GLN A 205 -0.24 7.24 9.54
C GLN A 205 -1.32 7.89 8.68
N THR A 206 -2.01 7.09 7.88
CA THR A 206 -3.13 7.55 7.07
C THR A 206 -4.45 7.02 7.63
N ASP A 207 -5.48 7.90 7.65
CA ASP A 207 -6.84 7.58 8.04
C ASP A 207 -7.84 8.15 7.05
N ILE A 208 -9.09 7.66 7.11
CA ILE A 208 -10.20 8.19 6.33
C ILE A 208 -10.85 9.35 7.08
N TRP A 209 -10.95 10.47 6.40
CA TRP A 209 -11.59 11.68 6.86
C TRP A 209 -12.76 12.05 5.95
N ALA A 210 -13.68 12.85 6.47
CA ALA A 210 -14.76 13.43 5.69
C ALA A 210 -14.94 14.93 5.98
N LEU A 211 -15.40 15.64 4.98
CA LEU A 211 -15.64 17.08 5.03
C LEU A 211 -16.99 17.38 4.36
N SER A 212 -17.86 18.12 5.02
CA SER A 212 -19.05 18.69 4.35
C SER A 212 -18.62 19.81 3.42
N VAL A 213 -19.15 19.83 2.18
CA VAL A 213 -18.85 20.87 1.21
C VAL A 213 -19.22 22.24 1.79
N GLY A 214 -18.29 23.18 1.74
CA GLY A 214 -18.43 24.51 2.38
C GLY A 214 -18.04 24.57 3.84
N SER A 215 -17.76 23.43 4.51
CA SER A 215 -17.19 23.41 5.87
C SER A 215 -15.65 23.50 5.83
N ARG A 216 -15.09 24.03 6.92
CA ARG A 216 -13.64 24.01 7.15
C ARG A 216 -13.22 23.04 8.25
N THR A 217 -14.17 22.30 8.82
CA THR A 217 -13.93 21.38 9.93
C THR A 217 -14.04 19.96 9.41
N PRO A 218 -12.92 19.29 9.12
CA PRO A 218 -12.93 17.88 8.74
C PRO A 218 -13.23 16.99 9.96
N LEU A 219 -13.82 15.83 9.70
CA LEU A 219 -14.12 14.80 10.68
C LEU A 219 -13.32 13.54 10.35
N ARG A 220 -12.64 12.99 11.33
CA ARG A 220 -12.00 11.68 11.23
C ARG A 220 -13.06 10.59 11.35
N LEU A 221 -13.13 9.69 10.36
CA LEU A 221 -14.07 8.57 10.32
C LEU A 221 -13.47 7.27 10.82
N THR A 222 -12.16 7.09 10.64
CA THR A 222 -11.43 5.90 11.09
C THR A 222 -10.22 6.31 11.93
N ASN A 223 -9.76 5.44 12.82
CA ASN A 223 -8.62 5.70 13.71
C ASN A 223 -7.91 4.40 14.10
N SER A 224 -7.85 3.44 13.22
CA SER A 224 -7.07 2.21 13.40
C SER A 224 -5.59 2.56 13.65
N PRO A 225 -4.83 1.74 14.37
CA PRO A 225 -3.38 1.97 14.56
C PRO A 225 -2.55 1.70 13.28
N THR A 226 -3.19 1.33 12.18
CA THR A 226 -2.57 1.03 10.89
C THR A 226 -3.11 1.95 9.81
N ASP A 227 -2.43 1.98 8.66
CA ASP A 227 -2.82 2.84 7.52
C ASP A 227 -4.16 2.43 6.92
N GLU A 228 -4.95 3.45 6.56
CA GLU A 228 -6.25 3.38 5.89
C GLU A 228 -6.31 4.42 4.78
N ARG A 229 -6.80 4.04 3.57
CA ARG A 229 -6.74 4.94 2.42
C ARG A 229 -7.75 4.63 1.32
N ASP A 230 -7.76 5.46 0.29
CA ASP A 230 -8.50 5.33 -0.96
C ASP A 230 -10.01 5.20 -0.77
N PRO A 231 -10.67 6.12 -0.01
CA PRO A 231 -12.09 6.05 0.22
C PRO A 231 -12.90 6.22 -1.07
N ALA A 232 -13.99 5.48 -1.17
CA ALA A 232 -14.97 5.59 -2.25
C ALA A 232 -16.39 5.54 -1.69
N TRP A 233 -17.17 6.60 -1.90
CA TRP A 233 -18.57 6.63 -1.54
C TRP A 233 -19.37 5.61 -2.35
N SER A 234 -20.28 4.90 -1.68
CA SER A 234 -21.31 4.13 -2.37
C SER A 234 -22.25 5.07 -3.17
N PRO A 235 -22.88 4.61 -4.25
CA PRO A 235 -23.76 5.46 -5.07
C PRO A 235 -24.90 6.10 -4.28
N ASP A 236 -25.40 5.43 -3.24
CA ASP A 236 -26.43 5.95 -2.34
C ASP A 236 -25.88 6.85 -1.22
N GLY A 237 -24.57 7.02 -1.10
CA GLY A 237 -23.90 7.85 -0.11
C GLY A 237 -24.01 7.39 1.34
N THR A 238 -24.34 6.13 1.59
CA THR A 238 -24.51 5.56 2.94
C THR A 238 -23.29 4.82 3.45
N LYS A 239 -22.38 4.43 2.55
CA LYS A 239 -21.21 3.62 2.83
C LYS A 239 -19.96 4.19 2.16
N ILE A 240 -18.80 3.84 2.72
CA ILE A 240 -17.49 4.16 2.14
C ILE A 240 -16.70 2.85 2.04
N ALA A 241 -16.29 2.47 0.81
CA ALA A 241 -15.27 1.44 0.63
C ALA A 241 -13.89 2.05 0.79
N TYR A 242 -12.96 1.36 1.39
CA TYR A 242 -11.59 1.82 1.62
C TYR A 242 -10.61 0.66 1.78
N ALA A 243 -9.32 0.91 1.61
CA ALA A 243 -8.26 -0.06 1.89
C ALA A 243 -7.72 0.16 3.30
N SER A 244 -7.50 -0.93 4.06
CA SER A 244 -6.96 -0.90 5.42
C SER A 244 -6.04 -2.08 5.70
N ARG A 245 -5.05 -1.87 6.58
CA ARG A 245 -4.12 -2.90 7.09
C ARG A 245 -4.49 -3.39 8.50
N GLN A 246 -5.67 -3.10 9.01
CA GLN A 246 -6.05 -3.39 10.40
C GLN A 246 -5.95 -4.87 10.78
N ASP A 247 -6.06 -5.80 9.83
CA ASP A 247 -5.92 -7.23 10.02
C ASP A 247 -4.57 -7.79 9.50
N GLY A 248 -3.55 -6.93 9.32
CA GLY A 248 -2.19 -7.27 8.93
C GLY A 248 -1.88 -6.99 7.46
N ASN A 249 -2.69 -7.46 6.53
CA ASN A 249 -2.55 -7.21 5.09
C ASN A 249 -3.41 -6.04 4.63
N TRP A 250 -3.08 -5.46 3.48
CA TRP A 250 -3.95 -4.52 2.79
C TRP A 250 -5.16 -5.23 2.22
N GLU A 251 -6.34 -4.89 2.74
CA GLU A 251 -7.62 -5.48 2.37
C GLU A 251 -8.68 -4.40 2.15
N ILE A 252 -9.75 -4.74 1.44
CA ILE A 252 -10.88 -3.85 1.23
C ILE A 252 -11.89 -3.99 2.36
N TYR A 253 -12.32 -2.84 2.89
CA TYR A 253 -13.34 -2.70 3.91
C TYR A 253 -14.48 -1.82 3.43
N ILE A 254 -15.65 -1.98 4.04
CA ILE A 254 -16.81 -1.10 3.87
C ILE A 254 -17.17 -0.52 5.22
N TYR A 255 -17.07 0.80 5.34
CA TYR A 255 -17.52 1.59 6.48
C TYR A 255 -18.98 2.04 6.28
N THR A 256 -19.87 1.79 7.25
CA THR A 256 -21.25 2.28 7.27
C THR A 256 -21.30 3.60 8.02
N VAL A 257 -21.66 4.69 7.33
CA VAL A 257 -21.54 6.06 7.88
C VAL A 257 -22.50 6.32 9.03
N LEU A 258 -23.65 5.63 9.07
CA LEU A 258 -24.67 5.86 10.07
C LEU A 258 -24.29 5.35 11.46
N ASP A 259 -23.65 4.20 11.54
CA ASP A 259 -23.34 3.51 12.80
C ASP A 259 -21.83 3.35 13.06
N GLY A 260 -20.98 3.77 12.12
CA GLY A 260 -19.52 3.70 12.24
C GLY A 260 -18.96 2.28 12.17
N SER A 261 -19.74 1.29 11.77
CA SER A 261 -19.27 -0.10 11.63
C SER A 261 -18.44 -0.28 10.36
N SER A 262 -17.40 -1.12 10.45
CA SER A 262 -16.58 -1.53 9.32
C SER A 262 -16.67 -3.03 9.09
N GLN A 263 -16.87 -3.44 7.84
CA GLN A 263 -16.91 -4.83 7.41
C GLN A 263 -15.80 -5.10 6.42
N ARG A 264 -14.98 -6.12 6.68
CA ARG A 264 -13.96 -6.61 5.75
C ARG A 264 -14.62 -7.33 4.57
N MET A 265 -14.18 -7.03 3.35
CA MET A 265 -14.72 -7.57 2.11
C MET A 265 -13.81 -8.61 1.45
N THR A 266 -12.51 -8.47 1.62
CA THR A 266 -11.51 -9.35 1.00
C THR A 266 -10.68 -10.04 2.09
N TYR A 267 -10.08 -11.20 1.77
CA TYR A 267 -9.43 -12.07 2.76
C TYR A 267 -8.18 -12.75 2.18
N ASP A 268 -7.57 -12.16 1.18
CA ASP A 268 -6.34 -12.65 0.56
C ASP A 268 -5.11 -12.28 1.38
N LEU A 269 -4.01 -12.99 1.18
CA LEU A 269 -2.70 -12.60 1.70
C LEU A 269 -1.99 -11.59 0.79
N SER A 270 -2.62 -11.20 -0.31
CA SER A 270 -2.08 -10.26 -1.30
C SER A 270 -2.44 -8.83 -0.95
N PHE A 271 -1.69 -7.87 -1.52
CA PHE A 271 -2.07 -6.46 -1.46
C PHE A 271 -3.37 -6.21 -2.22
N GLN A 272 -4.26 -5.38 -1.65
CA GLN A 272 -5.49 -4.92 -2.26
C GLN A 272 -5.70 -3.43 -1.95
N GLY A 273 -6.16 -2.65 -2.94
CA GLY A 273 -6.29 -1.21 -2.81
C GLY A 273 -7.25 -0.57 -3.81
N ALA A 274 -7.39 0.74 -3.71
CA ALA A 274 -8.13 1.61 -4.63
C ALA A 274 -9.56 1.12 -4.97
N PRO A 275 -10.43 0.78 -3.98
CA PRO A 275 -11.78 0.29 -4.26
C PRO A 275 -12.64 1.35 -4.92
N LYS A 276 -13.52 0.94 -5.87
CA LYS A 276 -14.56 1.77 -6.48
C LYS A 276 -15.86 0.97 -6.62
N TRP A 277 -16.98 1.62 -6.39
CA TRP A 277 -18.31 1.00 -6.48
C TRP A 277 -18.80 0.93 -7.93
N SER A 278 -19.55 -0.13 -8.24
CA SER A 278 -20.40 -0.16 -9.41
C SER A 278 -21.56 0.83 -9.24
N PRO A 279 -22.14 1.38 -10.34
CA PRO A 279 -23.23 2.35 -10.25
C PRO A 279 -24.48 1.85 -9.51
N ASP A 280 -24.73 0.54 -9.53
CA ASP A 280 -25.84 -0.09 -8.82
C ASP A 280 -25.52 -0.47 -7.35
N GLY A 281 -24.28 -0.23 -6.91
CA GLY A 281 -23.82 -0.51 -5.54
C GLY A 281 -23.68 -1.98 -5.20
N LYS A 282 -23.75 -2.91 -6.17
CA LYS A 282 -23.68 -4.35 -5.92
C LYS A 282 -22.27 -4.92 -5.98
N PHE A 283 -21.36 -4.24 -6.64
CA PHE A 283 -19.97 -4.68 -6.84
C PHE A 283 -18.98 -3.61 -6.45
N LEU A 284 -17.76 -4.07 -6.10
CA LEU A 284 -16.57 -3.24 -6.00
C LEU A 284 -15.56 -3.69 -7.06
N THR A 285 -14.95 -2.75 -7.76
CA THR A 285 -13.68 -2.97 -8.45
C THR A 285 -12.54 -2.49 -7.57
N TYR A 286 -11.39 -3.14 -7.65
CA TYR A 286 -10.20 -2.82 -6.86
C TYR A 286 -8.95 -3.36 -7.55
N GLU A 287 -7.78 -2.88 -7.15
CA GLU A 287 -6.51 -3.43 -7.59
C GLU A 287 -6.02 -4.50 -6.62
N SER A 288 -5.43 -5.58 -7.13
CA SER A 288 -4.85 -6.65 -6.31
C SER A 288 -3.53 -7.15 -6.90
N TYR A 289 -2.55 -7.39 -6.01
CA TYR A 289 -1.23 -7.88 -6.41
C TYR A 289 -1.14 -9.39 -6.25
N GLN A 290 -1.44 -10.12 -7.30
CA GLN A 290 -1.41 -11.58 -7.32
C GLN A 290 -0.49 -12.08 -8.45
N GLY A 291 0.23 -13.16 -8.19
CA GLY A 291 1.13 -13.74 -9.20
C GLY A 291 2.29 -12.82 -9.62
N ASN A 292 2.74 -11.94 -8.72
CA ASN A 292 3.77 -10.92 -8.97
C ASN A 292 3.36 -9.81 -9.95
N ASN A 293 2.08 -9.60 -10.16
CA ASN A 293 1.55 -8.51 -10.95
C ASN A 293 0.36 -7.82 -10.27
N LEU A 294 0.19 -6.55 -10.55
CA LEU A 294 -0.95 -5.74 -10.08
C LEU A 294 -2.01 -5.73 -11.18
N ASP A 295 -3.20 -6.20 -10.86
CA ASP A 295 -4.31 -6.33 -11.80
C ASP A 295 -5.61 -5.80 -11.19
N ILE A 296 -6.60 -5.54 -12.06
CA ILE A 296 -7.94 -5.12 -11.66
C ILE A 296 -8.81 -6.35 -11.39
N TYR A 297 -9.53 -6.29 -10.28
CA TYR A 297 -10.49 -7.31 -9.83
C TYR A 297 -11.86 -6.69 -9.58
N VAL A 298 -12.89 -7.54 -9.60
CA VAL A 298 -14.27 -7.19 -9.22
C VAL A 298 -14.79 -8.22 -8.23
N VAL A 299 -15.47 -7.76 -7.17
CA VAL A 299 -16.08 -8.61 -6.15
C VAL A 299 -17.50 -8.15 -5.85
N PRO A 300 -18.49 -9.06 -5.71
CA PRO A 300 -19.83 -8.70 -5.26
C PRO A 300 -19.80 -8.31 -3.77
N VAL A 301 -20.51 -7.23 -3.43
CA VAL A 301 -20.56 -6.64 -2.07
C VAL A 301 -21.24 -7.57 -1.06
N ASP A 302 -22.15 -8.42 -1.52
CA ASP A 302 -22.84 -9.39 -0.68
C ASP A 302 -22.02 -10.66 -0.35
N GLY A 303 -20.79 -10.75 -0.89
CA GLY A 303 -19.91 -11.90 -0.67
C GLY A 303 -20.42 -13.20 -1.30
N SER A 304 -21.39 -13.14 -2.23
CA SER A 304 -22.02 -14.31 -2.83
C SER A 304 -21.09 -15.12 -3.71
N GLN A 305 -20.05 -14.50 -4.26
CA GLN A 305 -19.09 -15.10 -5.19
C GLN A 305 -17.66 -14.62 -4.88
N PRO A 306 -16.64 -15.40 -5.26
CA PRO A 306 -15.26 -14.95 -5.20
C PRO A 306 -15.02 -13.80 -6.19
N ALA A 307 -13.95 -13.05 -5.95
CA ALA A 307 -13.51 -11.99 -6.86
C ALA A 307 -13.13 -12.55 -8.23
N LEU A 308 -13.45 -11.78 -9.28
CA LEU A 308 -13.10 -12.08 -10.67
C LEU A 308 -11.96 -11.12 -11.11
N ARG A 309 -10.91 -11.67 -11.69
CA ARG A 309 -9.85 -10.89 -12.33
C ARG A 309 -10.38 -10.30 -13.64
N VAL A 310 -10.18 -9.00 -13.84
CA VAL A 310 -10.64 -8.24 -15.02
C VAL A 310 -9.52 -8.09 -16.04
N THR A 311 -8.32 -7.73 -15.60
CA THR A 311 -7.15 -7.54 -16.46
C THR A 311 -6.14 -8.67 -16.26
N ASP A 312 -5.38 -9.02 -17.31
CA ASP A 312 -4.38 -10.10 -17.30
C ASP A 312 -3.09 -9.73 -18.07
N SER A 313 -2.87 -8.44 -18.32
CA SER A 313 -1.62 -7.92 -18.89
C SER A 313 -0.42 -8.34 -18.04
N SER A 314 0.75 -8.48 -18.65
CA SER A 314 2.00 -8.76 -17.92
C SER A 314 2.57 -7.54 -17.19
N THR A 315 2.05 -6.35 -17.48
CA THR A 315 2.42 -5.10 -16.82
C THR A 315 1.36 -4.68 -15.81
N PRO A 316 1.70 -3.90 -14.78
CA PRO A 316 0.74 -3.47 -13.77
C PRO A 316 -0.43 -2.69 -14.35
N ASP A 317 -1.63 -3.08 -13.89
CA ASP A 317 -2.90 -2.39 -14.10
C ASP A 317 -3.46 -1.99 -12.72
N PHE A 318 -3.80 -0.71 -12.53
CA PHE A 318 -4.15 -0.17 -11.21
C PHE A 318 -5.07 1.06 -11.29
N ALA A 319 -5.46 1.61 -10.13
CA ALA A 319 -6.33 2.77 -10.00
C ALA A 319 -7.62 2.67 -10.83
N PRO A 320 -8.47 1.66 -10.62
CA PRO A 320 -9.69 1.48 -11.39
C PRO A 320 -10.70 2.59 -11.13
N ALA A 321 -11.55 2.86 -12.13
CA ALA A 321 -12.70 3.76 -12.02
C ALA A 321 -13.87 3.18 -12.81
N TRP A 322 -15.00 2.92 -12.13
CA TRP A 322 -16.19 2.37 -12.76
C TRP A 322 -16.99 3.44 -13.49
N SER A 323 -17.41 3.19 -14.72
CA SER A 323 -18.26 4.10 -15.47
C SER A 323 -19.64 4.20 -14.84
N PRO A 324 -20.20 5.42 -14.62
CA PRO A 324 -21.52 5.59 -14.03
C PRO A 324 -22.67 5.36 -15.02
N VAL A 325 -22.38 5.29 -16.33
CA VAL A 325 -23.39 5.12 -17.38
C VAL A 325 -23.34 3.73 -18.02
N ASN A 326 -24.29 3.44 -18.89
CA ASN A 326 -24.42 2.13 -19.54
C ASN A 326 -24.46 0.98 -18.54
N ASN A 327 -25.12 1.19 -17.41
CA ASN A 327 -25.20 0.22 -16.31
C ASN A 327 -23.80 -0.26 -15.80
N GLY A 328 -22.79 0.62 -15.86
CA GLY A 328 -21.45 0.27 -15.38
C GLY A 328 -20.73 -0.76 -16.25
N ARG A 329 -20.95 -0.79 -17.54
CA ARG A 329 -20.34 -1.81 -18.43
C ARG A 329 -18.90 -1.48 -18.85
N GLN A 330 -18.31 -0.43 -18.30
CA GLN A 330 -16.95 -0.03 -18.58
C GLN A 330 -16.17 0.28 -17.30
N ILE A 331 -14.89 -0.10 -17.27
CA ILE A 331 -13.98 0.21 -16.19
C ILE A 331 -12.77 0.89 -16.81
N ALA A 332 -12.49 2.12 -16.38
CA ALA A 332 -11.25 2.80 -16.71
C ALA A 332 -10.16 2.39 -15.70
N PHE A 333 -8.92 2.33 -16.11
CA PHE A 333 -7.78 1.98 -15.26
C PHE A 333 -6.48 2.50 -15.86
N VAL A 334 -5.44 2.52 -15.07
CA VAL A 334 -4.08 2.88 -15.48
C VAL A 334 -3.31 1.63 -15.86
N SER A 335 -2.53 1.68 -16.95
CA SER A 335 -1.72 0.56 -17.42
C SER A 335 -0.38 1.00 -18.00
N TRP A 336 0.66 0.16 -17.81
CA TRP A 336 1.98 0.31 -18.44
C TRP A 336 2.16 -0.50 -19.74
N ARG A 337 1.11 -1.11 -20.27
CA ARG A 337 1.19 -2.10 -21.39
C ARG A 337 1.81 -1.59 -22.69
N ASN A 338 1.86 -0.29 -22.89
CA ASN A 338 2.51 0.33 -24.06
C ASN A 338 3.85 1.01 -23.72
N GLY A 339 4.43 0.71 -22.55
CA GLY A 339 5.70 1.30 -22.10
C GLY A 339 5.57 2.73 -21.55
N ASN A 340 4.36 3.25 -21.47
CA ASN A 340 3.98 4.48 -20.77
C ASN A 340 2.78 4.24 -19.86
N GLN A 341 2.60 5.08 -18.87
CA GLN A 341 1.48 5.02 -17.93
C GLN A 341 0.31 5.78 -18.54
N ASP A 342 -0.60 5.04 -19.19
CA ASP A 342 -1.77 5.59 -19.89
C ASP A 342 -3.08 5.12 -19.24
N ILE A 343 -4.18 5.84 -19.53
CA ILE A 343 -5.54 5.46 -19.14
C ILE A 343 -6.15 4.55 -20.20
N TYR A 344 -6.63 3.39 -19.77
CA TYR A 344 -7.33 2.40 -20.59
C TYR A 344 -8.78 2.25 -20.16
N ILE A 345 -9.64 1.80 -21.08
CA ILE A 345 -11.03 1.41 -20.80
C ILE A 345 -11.20 -0.06 -21.18
N PHE A 346 -11.59 -0.86 -20.19
CA PHE A 346 -12.06 -2.24 -20.37
C PHE A 346 -13.59 -2.26 -20.52
N SER A 347 -14.10 -3.11 -21.42
CA SER A 347 -15.53 -3.26 -21.65
C SER A 347 -16.03 -4.63 -21.19
N LEU A 348 -17.06 -4.63 -20.31
CA LEU A 348 -17.76 -5.86 -19.93
C LEU A 348 -18.66 -6.43 -21.03
N ASP A 349 -18.91 -5.68 -22.13
CA ASP A 349 -19.59 -6.18 -23.32
C ASP A 349 -18.67 -7.06 -24.18
N ASN A 350 -17.36 -6.80 -24.11
CA ASN A 350 -16.32 -7.59 -24.73
C ASN A 350 -15.22 -7.83 -23.69
N PRO A 351 -15.41 -8.79 -22.77
CA PRO A 351 -14.55 -8.97 -21.61
C PRO A 351 -13.24 -9.68 -21.96
N VAL A 352 -12.46 -9.05 -22.83
CA VAL A 352 -11.14 -9.49 -23.29
C VAL A 352 -10.16 -8.35 -22.99
N ASP A 353 -9.20 -8.57 -22.10
CA ASP A 353 -8.28 -7.52 -21.67
C ASP A 353 -7.45 -6.93 -22.81
N SER A 354 -7.00 -7.73 -23.75
CA SER A 354 -6.27 -7.25 -24.94
C SER A 354 -7.11 -6.37 -25.88
N ALA A 355 -8.43 -6.30 -25.68
CA ALA A 355 -9.35 -5.40 -26.39
C ALA A 355 -9.58 -4.07 -25.64
N SER A 356 -8.92 -3.84 -24.51
CA SER A 356 -8.98 -2.57 -23.78
C SER A 356 -8.45 -1.43 -24.64
N ILE A 357 -9.15 -0.30 -24.61
CA ILE A 357 -8.87 0.87 -25.45
C ILE A 357 -7.97 1.84 -24.69
N ASN A 358 -6.81 2.20 -25.26
CA ASN A 358 -5.99 3.30 -24.75
C ASN A 358 -6.65 4.64 -25.09
N VAL A 359 -7.01 5.40 -24.06
CA VAL A 359 -7.76 6.65 -24.17
C VAL A 359 -6.84 7.87 -24.24
N THR A 360 -5.70 7.83 -23.57
CA THR A 360 -4.78 8.98 -23.48
C THR A 360 -3.65 8.88 -24.50
N ASN A 361 -3.02 7.74 -24.63
CA ASN A 361 -1.98 7.40 -25.62
C ASN A 361 -0.92 8.49 -25.77
N THR A 362 -0.36 8.96 -24.67
CA THR A 362 0.70 9.96 -24.66
C THR A 362 2.08 9.28 -24.57
N SER A 363 3.13 9.97 -24.99
CA SER A 363 4.50 9.43 -24.95
C SER A 363 5.38 10.11 -23.88
N ASN A 364 4.89 11.17 -23.26
CA ASN A 364 5.68 12.06 -22.42
C ASN A 364 5.01 12.44 -21.10
N ARG A 365 3.88 11.83 -20.77
CA ARG A 365 3.16 12.02 -19.51
C ARG A 365 2.85 10.68 -18.91
N GLN A 366 2.77 10.65 -17.59
CA GLN A 366 2.34 9.48 -16.82
C GLN A 366 0.99 9.85 -16.20
N GLU A 367 -0.08 9.35 -16.80
CA GLU A 367 -1.45 9.61 -16.37
C GLU A 367 -1.83 8.72 -15.19
N ASN A 368 -2.60 9.27 -14.24
CA ASN A 368 -3.04 8.57 -13.04
C ASN A 368 -4.41 9.06 -12.55
N TYR A 369 -5.05 8.27 -11.68
CA TYR A 369 -6.30 8.60 -10.99
C TYR A 369 -7.45 8.97 -11.93
N PRO A 370 -7.85 8.07 -12.86
CA PRO A 370 -8.98 8.32 -13.73
C PRO A 370 -10.28 8.47 -12.93
N ALA A 371 -11.12 9.44 -13.31
CA ALA A 371 -12.42 9.69 -12.72
C ALA A 371 -13.45 10.02 -13.81
N TRP A 372 -14.48 9.21 -13.93
CA TRP A 372 -15.58 9.44 -14.88
C TRP A 372 -16.44 10.63 -14.48
N SER A 373 -16.85 11.45 -15.47
CA SER A 373 -17.93 12.40 -15.27
C SER A 373 -19.26 11.67 -15.02
N PRO A 374 -20.21 12.23 -14.25
CA PRO A 374 -21.49 11.58 -13.97
C PRO A 374 -22.31 11.20 -15.21
N ASP A 375 -22.13 11.94 -16.32
CA ASP A 375 -22.78 11.65 -17.60
C ASP A 375 -22.01 10.64 -18.46
N GLY A 376 -20.82 10.20 -18.01
CA GLY A 376 -19.98 9.20 -18.66
C GLY A 376 -19.32 9.66 -19.96
N LYS A 377 -19.33 10.95 -20.27
CA LYS A 377 -18.71 11.49 -21.50
C LYS A 377 -17.25 11.81 -21.36
N TYR A 378 -16.81 12.09 -20.12
CA TYR A 378 -15.46 12.57 -19.87
C TYR A 378 -14.77 11.71 -18.83
N ILE A 379 -13.46 11.60 -18.96
CA ILE A 379 -12.56 11.10 -17.91
C ILE A 379 -11.65 12.25 -17.50
N ALA A 380 -11.69 12.62 -16.22
CA ALA A 380 -10.68 13.47 -15.60
C ALA A 380 -9.54 12.57 -15.08
N TYR A 381 -8.31 13.07 -15.15
CA TYR A 381 -7.12 12.39 -14.64
C TYR A 381 -6.05 13.39 -14.29
N SER A 382 -5.07 12.98 -13.51
CA SER A 382 -3.88 13.79 -13.24
C SER A 382 -2.67 13.26 -13.99
N ALA A 383 -1.78 14.18 -14.38
CA ALA A 383 -0.49 13.83 -14.95
C ALA A 383 0.55 14.90 -14.60
N LEU A 384 1.81 14.46 -14.50
CA LEU A 384 2.95 15.36 -14.41
C LEU A 384 3.26 15.92 -15.79
N ASP A 385 3.15 17.22 -15.95
CA ASP A 385 3.39 17.93 -17.20
C ASP A 385 4.35 19.11 -16.93
N GLU A 386 5.53 19.09 -17.53
CA GLU A 386 6.61 20.06 -17.30
C GLU A 386 6.98 20.24 -15.82
N GLY A 387 6.99 19.15 -15.05
CA GLY A 387 7.31 19.16 -13.61
C GLY A 387 6.20 19.73 -12.72
N ILE A 388 4.98 19.89 -13.23
CA ILE A 388 3.82 20.35 -12.47
C ILE A 388 2.69 19.34 -12.61
N GLU A 389 2.13 18.90 -11.48
CA GLU A 389 0.92 18.09 -11.50
C GLU A 389 -0.28 18.88 -11.99
N LYS A 390 -0.89 18.43 -13.06
CA LYS A 390 -2.05 19.06 -13.71
C LYS A 390 -3.20 18.07 -13.82
N VAL A 391 -4.42 18.60 -13.77
CA VAL A 391 -5.66 17.88 -14.06
C VAL A 391 -6.02 18.08 -15.51
N PHE A 392 -6.27 16.96 -16.17
CA PHE A 392 -6.71 16.89 -17.55
C PHE A 392 -8.13 16.33 -17.64
N VAL A 393 -8.86 16.68 -18.67
CA VAL A 393 -10.16 16.11 -19.02
C VAL A 393 -10.14 15.65 -20.47
N LYS A 394 -10.52 14.39 -20.70
CA LYS A 394 -10.58 13.74 -22.01
C LYS A 394 -12.02 13.41 -22.36
N ASP A 395 -12.46 13.75 -23.57
CA ASP A 395 -13.71 13.28 -24.14
C ASP A 395 -13.53 11.85 -24.63
N VAL A 396 -14.26 10.90 -24.03
CA VAL A 396 -14.14 9.47 -24.39
C VAL A 396 -14.94 9.12 -25.65
N SER A 397 -15.82 10.00 -26.10
CA SER A 397 -16.53 9.82 -27.38
C SER A 397 -15.67 10.22 -28.58
N ASN A 398 -14.61 10.99 -28.34
CA ASN A 398 -13.65 11.45 -29.33
C ASN A 398 -12.21 11.29 -28.80
N ILE A 399 -11.72 10.06 -28.80
CA ILE A 399 -10.39 9.73 -28.26
C ILE A 399 -9.24 10.36 -29.06
N ASP A 400 -9.45 10.78 -30.31
CA ASP A 400 -8.42 11.44 -31.11
C ASP A 400 -8.28 12.93 -30.77
N ALA A 401 -9.28 13.53 -30.13
CA ALA A 401 -9.18 14.93 -29.67
C ALA A 401 -8.19 15.05 -28.51
N PRO A 402 -7.39 16.13 -28.43
CA PRO A 402 -6.49 16.32 -27.31
C PRO A 402 -7.26 16.51 -25.98
N ALA A 403 -6.66 16.03 -24.89
CA ALA A 403 -7.20 16.30 -23.57
C ALA A 403 -7.06 17.79 -23.21
N GLN A 404 -8.05 18.32 -22.51
CA GLN A 404 -8.05 19.70 -22.03
C GLN A 404 -7.37 19.76 -20.65
N VAL A 405 -6.41 20.67 -20.48
CA VAL A 405 -5.85 21.04 -19.18
C VAL A 405 -6.87 21.89 -18.44
N ILE A 406 -7.25 21.49 -17.22
CA ILE A 406 -8.26 22.18 -16.43
C ILE A 406 -7.61 23.02 -15.33
N ALA A 407 -6.67 22.48 -14.57
CA ALA A 407 -6.02 23.15 -13.45
C ALA A 407 -4.74 22.46 -13.01
N ARG A 408 -4.05 23.06 -12.03
CA ARG A 408 -3.05 22.37 -11.21
C ARG A 408 -3.72 21.46 -10.20
N GLY A 409 -3.07 20.36 -9.83
CA GLY A 409 -3.46 19.45 -8.78
C GLY A 409 -3.48 17.99 -9.23
N ARG A 410 -3.82 17.12 -8.28
CA ARG A 410 -3.83 15.67 -8.45
C ARG A 410 -5.14 15.08 -7.96
N THR A 411 -5.34 13.79 -8.22
CA THR A 411 -6.50 13.00 -7.76
C THR A 411 -7.85 13.69 -8.01
N PRO A 412 -8.19 13.99 -9.28
CA PRO A 412 -9.42 14.70 -9.59
C PRO A 412 -10.66 13.87 -9.27
N VAL A 413 -11.73 14.50 -8.81
CA VAL A 413 -13.05 13.91 -8.68
C VAL A 413 -14.13 14.88 -9.16
N TRP A 414 -15.12 14.36 -9.86
CA TRP A 414 -16.27 15.15 -10.31
C TRP A 414 -17.26 15.42 -9.18
N SER A 415 -17.89 16.59 -9.21
CA SER A 415 -19.08 16.84 -8.41
C SER A 415 -20.21 15.91 -8.86
N PRO A 416 -21.12 15.53 -7.95
CA PRO A 416 -22.24 14.63 -8.27
C PRO A 416 -23.16 15.14 -9.40
N ASP A 417 -23.22 16.44 -9.61
CA ASP A 417 -23.98 17.09 -10.68
C ASP A 417 -23.18 17.30 -11.99
N GLY A 418 -21.89 16.93 -12.00
CA GLY A 418 -21.00 17.05 -13.16
C GLY A 418 -20.60 18.48 -13.54
N THR A 419 -20.95 19.47 -12.73
CA THR A 419 -20.67 20.89 -13.07
C THR A 419 -19.27 21.35 -12.69
N SER A 420 -18.63 20.64 -11.79
CA SER A 420 -17.33 21.01 -11.24
C SER A 420 -16.44 19.78 -11.01
N LEU A 421 -15.14 20.03 -10.92
CA LEU A 421 -14.13 19.10 -10.46
C LEU A 421 -13.53 19.62 -9.15
N ILE A 422 -13.13 18.73 -8.27
CA ILE A 422 -12.16 19.08 -7.22
C ILE A 422 -10.85 18.34 -7.45
N SER A 423 -9.77 18.95 -7.06
CA SER A 423 -8.44 18.35 -7.05
C SER A 423 -7.70 18.69 -5.78
N ALA A 424 -6.74 17.86 -5.39
CA ALA A 424 -5.84 18.11 -4.28
C ALA A 424 -4.64 18.93 -4.78
N VAL A 425 -4.36 20.05 -4.12
CA VAL A 425 -3.21 20.93 -4.41
C VAL A 425 -2.42 21.12 -3.15
N ASP A 426 -1.13 20.78 -3.17
CA ASP A 426 -0.25 21.00 -2.04
C ASP A 426 0.21 22.44 -1.92
N SER A 427 0.24 22.93 -0.70
CA SER A 427 0.72 24.25 -0.31
C SER A 427 1.70 24.13 0.88
N ALA A 428 2.32 25.22 1.27
CA ALA A 428 3.17 25.25 2.46
C ALA A 428 2.41 24.90 3.77
N GLU A 429 1.09 25.08 3.77
CA GLU A 429 0.20 24.85 4.93
C GLU A 429 -0.50 23.49 4.90
N GLY A 430 -0.20 22.63 3.92
CA GLY A 430 -0.84 21.34 3.72
C GLY A 430 -1.52 21.20 2.36
N THR A 431 -2.42 20.24 2.23
CA THR A 431 -3.18 20.01 0.98
C THR A 431 -4.51 20.72 1.03
N GLN A 432 -4.84 21.44 -0.04
CA GLN A 432 -6.13 22.09 -0.23
C GLN A 432 -6.93 21.38 -1.31
N PHE A 433 -8.23 21.17 -1.08
CA PHE A 433 -9.15 20.74 -2.11
C PHE A 433 -9.67 21.96 -2.87
N VAL A 434 -9.32 22.04 -4.13
CA VAL A 434 -9.64 23.18 -4.99
C VAL A 434 -10.75 22.79 -5.93
N ALA A 435 -11.87 23.51 -5.91
CA ALA A 435 -12.99 23.30 -6.82
C ALA A 435 -12.82 24.17 -8.06
N ILE A 436 -13.06 23.56 -9.21
CA ILE A 436 -12.87 24.14 -10.54
C ILE A 436 -14.15 23.93 -11.32
N PRO A 437 -14.86 24.99 -11.73
CA PRO A 437 -16.02 24.84 -12.60
C PRO A 437 -15.60 24.28 -13.97
N PHE A 438 -16.28 23.22 -14.43
CA PHE A 438 -15.97 22.61 -15.72
C PHE A 438 -16.53 23.42 -16.93
N THR A 439 -17.69 24.03 -16.73
CA THR A 439 -18.41 24.73 -17.82
C THR A 439 -18.23 26.24 -17.82
N ALA A 440 -17.58 26.84 -16.83
CA ALA A 440 -17.41 28.28 -16.73
C ALA A 440 -16.14 28.75 -17.47
N THR A 441 -16.31 29.75 -18.34
CA THR A 441 -15.19 30.52 -18.93
C THR A 441 -14.59 31.42 -17.86
N GLY A 442 -13.66 30.92 -17.08
CA GLY A 442 -12.95 31.72 -16.08
C GLY A 442 -12.29 30.84 -15.04
N ASN A 443 -11.03 31.11 -14.73
CA ASN A 443 -10.20 30.34 -13.78
C ASN A 443 -10.55 30.68 -12.33
N THR A 444 -11.83 30.62 -11.94
CA THR A 444 -12.19 30.89 -10.56
C THR A 444 -12.05 29.58 -9.76
N THR A 445 -10.98 29.49 -9.00
CA THR A 445 -10.68 28.36 -8.13
C THR A 445 -11.17 28.68 -6.72
N LEU A 446 -12.00 27.81 -6.14
CA LEU A 446 -12.50 27.96 -4.78
C LEU A 446 -11.90 26.86 -3.89
N VAL A 447 -11.30 27.26 -2.79
CA VAL A 447 -10.85 26.31 -1.76
C VAL A 447 -12.05 25.85 -0.94
N ILE A 448 -12.41 24.58 -1.03
CA ILE A 448 -13.55 23.99 -0.33
C ILE A 448 -13.15 23.28 0.96
N GLY A 449 -11.87 23.08 1.19
CA GLY A 449 -11.34 22.48 2.41
C GLY A 449 -9.83 22.51 2.39
N SER A 450 -9.26 22.30 3.55
CA SER A 450 -7.83 22.06 3.71
C SER A 450 -7.60 20.95 4.71
N ALA A 451 -6.62 20.13 4.45
CA ALA A 451 -6.19 19.06 5.34
C ALA A 451 -4.70 18.85 5.17
N GLU A 452 -4.03 18.51 6.24
CA GLU A 452 -2.62 18.19 6.17
C GLU A 452 -2.42 16.93 5.32
N ARG A 453 -1.67 17.05 4.22
CA ARG A 453 -1.31 15.93 3.31
C ARG A 453 -2.48 15.02 2.93
N ALA A 454 -3.50 15.61 2.33
CA ALA A 454 -4.69 14.89 1.88
C ALA A 454 -4.57 14.39 0.43
N THR A 455 -5.23 13.26 0.13
CA THR A 455 -5.24 12.65 -1.20
C THR A 455 -6.52 11.83 -1.44
N THR A 456 -6.69 11.33 -2.64
CA THR A 456 -7.77 10.41 -3.07
C THR A 456 -9.16 10.83 -2.61
N PRO A 457 -9.62 12.06 -2.94
CA PRO A 457 -10.96 12.49 -2.58
C PRO A 457 -12.03 11.65 -3.31
N SER A 458 -13.17 11.50 -2.66
CA SER A 458 -14.39 10.91 -3.21
C SER A 458 -15.57 11.77 -2.80
N TRP A 459 -16.44 12.13 -3.73
CA TRP A 459 -17.52 13.10 -3.50
C TRP A 459 -18.89 12.46 -3.66
N THR A 460 -19.77 12.67 -2.67
CA THR A 460 -21.20 12.32 -2.73
C THR A 460 -22.07 13.56 -2.58
N GLY A 461 -23.23 13.59 -3.22
CA GLY A 461 -24.25 14.64 -3.01
C GLY A 461 -24.97 14.56 -1.65
N ARG A 462 -24.71 13.51 -0.84
CA ARG A 462 -25.33 13.35 0.47
C ARG A 462 -24.59 14.13 1.55
N PRO A 463 -25.32 14.83 2.44
CA PRO A 463 -24.71 15.43 3.62
C PRO A 463 -24.27 14.37 4.62
N LEU A 464 -23.25 14.68 5.44
CA LEU A 464 -22.89 13.83 6.58
C LEU A 464 -24.05 13.78 7.60
N PRO A 465 -24.30 12.62 8.25
CA PRO A 465 -25.31 12.49 9.28
C PRO A 465 -25.12 13.49 10.42
N ALA A 466 -26.22 14.09 10.89
CA ALA A 466 -26.18 15.06 12.01
C ALA A 466 -25.56 14.47 13.29
N ALA A 467 -25.77 13.17 13.53
CA ALA A 467 -25.16 12.47 14.67
C ALA A 467 -23.62 12.50 14.58
N LEU A 468 -23.04 12.24 13.40
CA LEU A 468 -21.59 12.28 13.18
C LEU A 468 -21.04 13.70 13.32
N LEU A 469 -21.75 14.70 12.82
CA LEU A 469 -21.38 16.12 12.96
C LEU A 469 -21.39 16.56 14.45
N SER A 470 -22.32 16.02 15.25
CA SER A 470 -22.41 16.38 16.68
C SER A 470 -21.31 15.75 17.54
N THR A 471 -20.76 14.61 17.15
CA THR A 471 -19.64 13.96 17.86
C THR A 471 -18.28 14.57 17.53
N GLY A 472 -18.16 15.34 16.45
CA GLY A 472 -16.89 15.93 16.01
C GLY A 472 -15.90 14.94 15.41
N GLY A 473 -16.35 13.73 15.06
CA GLY A 473 -15.51 12.65 14.52
C GLY A 473 -14.74 11.87 15.60
N LEU A 474 -13.88 10.96 15.18
CA LEU A 474 -13.04 10.15 16.08
C LEU A 474 -11.77 10.91 16.50
N PRO A 475 -11.26 10.67 17.71
CA PRO A 475 -9.96 11.22 18.13
C PRO A 475 -8.83 10.61 17.29
N SER A 476 -7.66 11.26 17.28
CA SER A 476 -6.46 10.70 16.67
C SER A 476 -6.09 9.36 17.31
N GLY A 477 -5.88 8.34 16.48
CA GLY A 477 -5.36 7.03 16.90
C GLY A 477 -3.83 6.99 16.99
N VAL A 478 -3.15 7.99 16.41
CA VAL A 478 -1.68 8.04 16.36
C VAL A 478 -1.08 8.66 17.61
N PRO A 479 0.15 8.27 18.01
CA PRO A 479 0.87 8.89 19.11
C PRO A 479 1.00 10.41 18.93
N GLN A 480 1.09 11.14 20.04
CA GLN A 480 1.29 12.60 20.00
C GLN A 480 2.53 13.02 19.20
N SER A 481 3.58 12.19 19.23
CA SER A 481 4.81 12.41 18.51
C SER A 481 5.40 11.08 18.05
N LEU A 482 5.97 11.03 16.83
CA LEU A 482 6.71 9.87 16.32
C LEU A 482 8.05 9.69 17.05
N PHE A 483 8.61 10.78 17.54
CA PHE A 483 9.86 10.84 18.30
C PHE A 483 9.88 12.10 19.16
N VAL A 484 10.81 12.13 20.10
CA VAL A 484 11.13 13.33 20.91
C VAL A 484 12.65 13.46 20.91
N GLU A 485 13.16 14.56 20.35
CA GLU A 485 14.58 14.85 20.43
C GLU A 485 14.98 15.16 21.88
N GLN A 486 15.88 14.38 22.44
CA GLN A 486 16.44 14.60 23.78
C GLN A 486 17.72 15.40 23.67
N VAL A 487 17.57 16.68 23.39
CA VAL A 487 18.70 17.58 23.12
C VAL A 487 19.43 17.89 24.44
N GLY A 488 20.73 17.63 24.47
CA GLY A 488 21.61 18.04 25.55
C GLY A 488 21.69 19.56 25.69
N SER A 489 22.03 20.04 26.89
CA SER A 489 22.31 21.47 27.05
C SER A 489 23.54 21.86 26.21
N PRO A 490 23.48 22.95 25.46
CA PRO A 490 24.64 23.42 24.72
C PRO A 490 25.79 23.78 25.70
N ASP A 491 27.03 23.72 25.21
CA ASP A 491 28.20 24.13 25.95
C ASP A 491 28.23 25.66 26.25
N ARG A 492 29.28 26.15 26.90
CA ARG A 492 29.41 27.58 27.23
C ARG A 492 29.48 28.49 26.00
N ASN A 493 29.78 27.94 24.83
CA ASN A 493 29.82 28.67 23.56
C ASN A 493 28.51 28.56 22.77
N GLY A 494 27.54 27.79 23.27
CA GLY A 494 26.27 27.54 22.62
C GLY A 494 26.29 26.36 21.64
N HIS A 495 27.35 25.51 21.68
CA HIS A 495 27.46 24.36 20.79
C HIS A 495 26.76 23.14 21.39
N TYR A 496 26.08 22.42 20.52
CA TYR A 496 25.43 21.14 20.85
C TYR A 496 26.42 19.96 20.66
N GLY A 497 26.09 18.85 21.28
CA GLY A 497 26.88 17.63 21.17
C GLY A 497 26.63 16.86 19.87
N LEU A 498 27.49 15.86 19.63
CA LEU A 498 27.32 14.84 18.61
C LEU A 498 26.91 13.53 19.28
N GLY A 499 25.76 12.99 18.86
CA GLY A 499 25.28 11.68 19.30
C GLY A 499 25.91 10.57 18.45
N THR A 500 26.37 9.51 19.12
CA THR A 500 26.90 8.32 18.44
C THR A 500 25.77 7.49 17.85
N LEU A 501 25.86 7.09 16.60
CA LEU A 501 24.95 6.15 15.94
C LEU A 501 25.24 4.72 16.41
N SER A 502 24.53 4.27 17.42
CA SER A 502 24.71 2.93 18.01
C SER A 502 24.30 1.82 17.03
N ASN A 503 25.20 0.84 16.83
CA ASN A 503 24.98 -0.30 15.94
C ASN A 503 24.70 0.10 14.47
N VAL A 504 25.24 1.24 14.01
CA VAL A 504 25.26 1.66 12.61
C VAL A 504 26.68 1.61 12.10
N VAL A 505 26.88 1.02 10.93
CA VAL A 505 28.15 1.01 10.22
C VAL A 505 28.15 2.16 9.21
N VAL A 506 29.09 3.10 9.34
CA VAL A 506 29.26 4.18 8.37
C VAL A 506 30.55 3.91 7.59
N SER A 507 30.46 3.88 6.25
CA SER A 507 31.54 3.39 5.39
C SER A 507 32.56 4.45 5.00
N ARG A 508 32.13 5.72 4.87
CA ARG A 508 32.92 6.81 4.28
C ARG A 508 33.21 7.97 5.22
N SER A 509 32.52 8.06 6.35
CA SER A 509 32.63 9.16 7.29
C SER A 509 32.54 8.69 8.75
N GLU A 510 32.44 9.64 9.69
CA GLU A 510 32.28 9.35 11.10
C GLU A 510 30.80 9.00 11.42
N PHE A 511 30.60 8.17 12.45
CA PHE A 511 29.30 7.60 12.81
C PHE A 511 28.56 8.46 13.86
N TYR A 512 28.51 9.77 13.61
CA TYR A 512 27.84 10.73 14.50
C TYR A 512 26.71 11.46 13.77
N LEU A 513 25.71 11.90 14.52
CA LEU A 513 24.77 12.95 14.14
C LEU A 513 24.70 13.98 15.27
N SER A 514 24.25 15.20 14.97
CA SER A 514 23.95 16.18 16.01
C SER A 514 22.92 15.62 16.98
N ASP A 515 23.06 15.87 18.29
CA ASP A 515 22.08 15.47 19.30
C ASP A 515 20.72 16.17 19.12
N THR A 516 20.65 17.19 18.26
CA THR A 516 19.40 17.86 17.88
C THR A 516 18.58 17.10 16.85
N VAL A 517 19.10 16.00 16.28
CA VAL A 517 18.42 15.21 15.22
C VAL A 517 18.62 13.70 15.34
N ASN A 518 19.40 13.21 16.28
CA ASN A 518 19.77 11.80 16.36
C ASN A 518 18.60 10.91 16.80
N ASP A 519 17.65 11.39 17.60
CA ASP A 519 16.50 10.61 18.03
C ASP A 519 15.49 10.41 16.90
N SER A 520 15.28 11.41 16.04
CA SER A 520 14.45 11.25 14.84
C SER A 520 15.06 10.23 13.87
N PHE A 521 16.40 10.18 13.74
CA PHE A 521 17.07 9.16 12.94
C PHE A 521 16.89 7.75 13.53
N ASN A 522 17.10 7.61 14.85
CA ASN A 522 16.94 6.31 15.53
C ASN A 522 15.49 5.80 15.44
N ALA A 523 14.51 6.68 15.59
CA ALA A 523 13.10 6.35 15.47
C ALA A 523 12.74 5.96 14.01
N LEU A 524 13.24 6.69 13.01
CA LEU A 524 13.09 6.35 11.58
C LEU A 524 13.70 4.97 11.28
N ARG A 525 14.92 4.69 11.76
CA ARG A 525 15.59 3.40 11.58
C ARG A 525 14.78 2.25 12.18
N GLN A 526 14.28 2.42 13.41
CA GLN A 526 13.44 1.42 14.07
C GLN A 526 12.15 1.17 13.30
N ARG A 527 11.53 2.24 12.78
CA ARG A 527 10.32 2.12 11.97
C ARG A 527 10.60 1.40 10.64
N MET A 528 11.70 1.74 9.98
CA MET A 528 12.12 1.05 8.76
C MET A 528 12.33 -0.45 8.99
N LEU A 529 13.03 -0.83 10.09
CA LEU A 529 13.23 -2.24 10.43
C LEU A 529 11.89 -2.98 10.59
N GLN A 530 10.89 -2.36 11.24
CA GLN A 530 9.55 -2.94 11.40
C GLN A 530 8.83 -3.11 10.07
N LEU A 531 8.96 -2.13 9.15
CA LEU A 531 8.22 -2.09 7.90
C LEU A 531 8.88 -2.91 6.78
N THR A 532 10.19 -3.09 6.81
CA THR A 532 10.93 -3.82 5.77
C THR A 532 11.33 -5.24 6.18
N GLY A 533 11.34 -5.54 7.49
CA GLY A 533 11.85 -6.80 8.03
C GLY A 533 13.37 -6.90 8.07
N TRP A 534 14.13 -5.84 7.71
CA TRP A 534 15.59 -5.80 7.78
C TRP A 534 16.11 -4.38 8.08
N ASP A 535 17.33 -4.29 8.61
CA ASP A 535 17.91 -3.03 9.08
C ASP A 535 18.51 -2.21 7.94
N PHE A 536 17.65 -1.57 7.15
CA PHE A 536 18.04 -0.73 6.01
C PHE A 536 19.01 0.39 6.37
N LEU A 537 18.79 1.07 7.50
CA LEU A 537 19.61 2.18 8.00
C LEU A 537 20.73 1.71 8.95
N GLY A 538 20.91 0.41 9.15
CA GLY A 538 22.02 -0.16 9.91
C GLY A 538 23.38 -0.02 9.22
N LYS A 539 23.37 0.32 7.92
CA LYS A 539 24.57 0.64 7.16
C LYS A 539 24.34 1.91 6.34
N LEU A 540 25.23 2.86 6.50
CA LEU A 540 25.23 4.14 5.78
C LEU A 540 26.55 4.32 5.02
N ASP A 541 26.52 5.09 3.96
CA ASP A 541 27.76 5.55 3.33
C ASP A 541 28.34 6.75 4.10
N ASP A 542 27.51 7.73 4.44
CA ASP A 542 27.93 8.96 5.10
C ASP A 542 26.99 9.34 6.25
N ALA A 543 27.52 9.97 7.30
CA ALA A 543 26.77 10.61 8.37
C ALA A 543 27.40 11.96 8.74
N PHE A 544 28.48 12.00 9.50
CA PHE A 544 29.14 13.23 9.89
C PHE A 544 30.49 13.40 9.18
N TRP A 545 30.72 14.58 8.63
CA TRP A 545 32.01 14.98 8.10
C TRP A 545 32.68 15.94 9.05
N SER A 546 33.77 15.50 9.68
CA SER A 546 34.55 16.37 10.55
C SER A 546 35.03 17.61 9.80
N PHE A 547 34.81 18.77 10.44
CA PHE A 547 35.31 20.06 9.91
C PHE A 547 36.64 20.43 10.47
N LEU A 548 36.98 19.98 11.66
CA LEU A 548 38.22 20.27 12.37
C LEU A 548 39.04 18.98 12.64
N PRO A 549 40.36 19.01 12.68
CA PRO A 549 41.23 20.18 12.45
C PRO A 549 41.36 20.56 10.97
N THR A 550 41.00 19.66 10.05
CA THR A 550 41.06 19.90 8.61
C THR A 550 39.74 19.42 8.01
N PRO A 551 38.97 20.28 7.31
CA PRO A 551 37.74 19.88 6.69
C PRO A 551 37.98 18.73 5.70
N ARG A 552 37.13 17.70 5.74
CA ARG A 552 37.04 16.73 4.67
C ARG A 552 36.60 17.48 3.40
N LEU A 553 37.33 17.32 2.31
CA LEU A 553 36.91 17.89 1.04
C LEU A 553 35.81 17.00 0.42
N PRO A 554 34.75 17.61 -0.14
CA PRO A 554 33.75 16.87 -0.91
C PRO A 554 34.38 16.25 -2.15
N ASP A 555 33.87 15.11 -2.60
CA ASP A 555 34.24 14.51 -3.86
C ASP A 555 33.85 15.42 -5.04
N ALA A 556 34.45 15.20 -6.21
CA ALA A 556 34.10 15.99 -7.40
C ALA A 556 32.60 15.85 -7.72
N GLY A 557 31.90 16.98 -7.79
CA GLY A 557 30.47 17.07 -8.03
C GLY A 557 29.57 17.05 -6.77
N GLU A 558 30.14 16.86 -5.60
CA GLU A 558 29.42 17.08 -4.34
C GLU A 558 29.47 18.57 -3.95
N GLU A 559 28.41 19.05 -3.31
CA GLU A 559 28.32 20.44 -2.89
C GLU A 559 29.36 20.77 -1.80
N ARG A 560 29.98 21.94 -1.92
CA ARG A 560 31.00 22.41 -0.97
C ARG A 560 30.40 22.68 0.43
N ARG A 561 29.14 23.07 0.51
CA ARG A 561 28.36 23.29 1.73
C ARG A 561 27.46 22.10 2.03
N ASN A 562 28.05 20.93 2.15
CA ASN A 562 27.33 19.71 2.41
C ASN A 562 26.80 19.68 3.86
N TRP A 563 25.57 19.22 4.04
CA TRP A 563 24.92 19.14 5.35
C TRP A 563 25.54 18.08 6.28
N TYR A 564 26.35 17.16 5.78
CA TYR A 564 27.10 16.24 6.64
C TYR A 564 28.02 16.96 7.65
N TYR A 565 28.56 18.15 7.31
CA TYR A 565 29.38 18.95 8.24
C TYR A 565 28.59 19.48 9.44
N THR A 566 27.29 19.61 9.31
CA THR A 566 26.42 20.08 10.39
C THR A 566 25.97 18.97 11.33
N GLY A 567 26.30 17.69 11.00
CA GLY A 567 25.75 16.53 11.71
C GLY A 567 24.24 16.35 11.53
N ARG A 568 23.62 17.04 10.57
CA ARG A 568 22.16 17.03 10.32
C ARG A 568 21.81 16.39 8.98
N ALA A 569 22.66 15.48 8.48
CA ALA A 569 22.43 14.70 7.27
C ALA A 569 22.97 13.29 7.43
N PHE A 570 22.35 12.35 6.71
CA PHE A 570 22.89 11.00 6.52
C PHE A 570 22.78 10.58 5.06
N GLY A 571 23.65 9.66 4.65
CA GLY A 571 23.67 9.09 3.32
C GLY A 571 23.41 7.60 3.35
N ILE A 572 22.33 7.15 2.73
CA ILE A 572 22.05 5.71 2.58
C ILE A 572 23.10 5.05 1.68
N THR A 573 23.26 3.74 1.83
CA THR A 573 24.24 2.98 1.07
C THR A 573 23.92 2.99 -0.42
N ARG A 574 24.80 3.59 -1.24
CA ARG A 574 24.61 3.80 -2.69
C ARG A 574 24.53 2.50 -3.50
N ASN A 575 25.26 1.46 -3.07
CA ASN A 575 25.33 0.18 -3.79
C ASN A 575 24.05 -0.66 -3.73
N LEU A 576 23.03 -0.25 -2.97
CA LEU A 576 21.77 -0.97 -2.87
C LEU A 576 20.94 -0.94 -4.17
N ILE A 577 21.25 -0.05 -5.12
CA ILE A 577 20.72 -0.05 -6.49
C ILE A 577 21.33 -1.15 -7.38
N ALA A 578 22.43 -1.78 -6.94
CA ALA A 578 23.07 -2.88 -7.63
C ALA A 578 22.63 -4.22 -7.00
N GLY A 579 22.71 -5.28 -7.77
CA GLY A 579 22.35 -6.62 -7.31
C GLY A 579 21.06 -7.14 -7.96
N PHE A 580 20.72 -8.38 -7.65
CA PHE A 580 19.50 -9.04 -8.17
C PHE A 580 18.91 -9.94 -7.09
N PRO A 581 17.68 -9.66 -6.61
CA PRO A 581 16.93 -8.43 -6.86
C PRO A 581 17.60 -7.19 -6.24
N GLN A 582 17.29 -6.01 -6.78
CA GLN A 582 17.75 -4.75 -6.21
C GLN A 582 17.04 -4.51 -4.86
N GLN A 583 17.77 -4.00 -3.87
CA GLN A 583 17.21 -3.72 -2.55
C GLN A 583 16.51 -2.37 -2.48
N ILE A 584 16.86 -1.44 -3.38
CA ILE A 584 16.15 -0.17 -3.55
C ILE A 584 15.84 0.09 -5.01
N GLU A 585 14.71 0.73 -5.23
CA GLU A 585 14.27 1.22 -6.52
C GLU A 585 14.16 2.74 -6.47
N LEU A 586 14.52 3.40 -7.57
CA LEU A 586 14.51 4.85 -7.67
C LEU A 586 13.48 5.29 -8.69
N VAL A 587 12.56 6.16 -8.27
CA VAL A 587 11.61 6.81 -9.18
C VAL A 587 12.02 8.26 -9.35
N ARG A 588 12.15 8.69 -10.60
CA ARG A 588 12.48 10.07 -10.95
C ARG A 588 11.25 10.95 -10.83
N GLU A 589 11.39 12.07 -10.12
CA GLU A 589 10.37 13.10 -9.97
C GLU A 589 10.97 14.45 -10.37
N ASP A 590 10.46 15.03 -11.44
CA ASP A 590 10.88 16.37 -11.88
C ASP A 590 9.87 17.40 -11.34
N GLU A 591 10.33 18.28 -10.46
CA GLU A 591 9.54 19.33 -9.84
C GLU A 591 10.06 20.70 -10.31
N GLY A 592 9.39 21.31 -11.27
CA GLY A 592 9.86 22.51 -11.91
C GLY A 592 11.20 22.29 -12.63
N VAL A 593 12.24 22.99 -12.19
CA VAL A 593 13.60 22.87 -12.75
C VAL A 593 14.47 21.82 -12.03
N ASN A 594 13.98 21.26 -10.93
CA ASN A 594 14.72 20.34 -10.10
C ASN A 594 14.31 18.88 -10.39
N THR A 595 15.28 18.00 -10.39
CA THR A 595 15.05 16.54 -10.38
C THR A 595 15.23 16.02 -8.96
N TYR A 596 14.26 15.27 -8.47
CA TYR A 596 14.31 14.55 -7.20
C TYR A 596 14.20 13.05 -7.44
N TRP A 597 14.63 12.28 -6.46
CA TRP A 597 14.53 10.83 -6.47
C TRP A 597 13.68 10.37 -5.31
N ARG A 598 12.66 9.58 -5.62
CA ARG A 598 11.90 8.85 -4.61
C ARG A 598 12.52 7.48 -4.45
N VAL A 599 12.86 7.13 -3.22
CA VAL A 599 13.52 5.88 -2.86
C VAL A 599 12.51 4.89 -2.31
N TYR A 600 12.37 3.76 -2.98
CA TYR A 600 11.57 2.64 -2.53
C TYR A 600 12.49 1.52 -2.02
N VAL A 601 12.28 1.05 -0.80
CA VAL A 601 13.08 0.01 -0.17
C VAL A 601 12.33 -1.30 -0.21
N ARG A 602 12.96 -2.32 -0.76
CA ARG A 602 12.39 -3.66 -0.88
C ARG A 602 12.21 -4.29 0.50
N VAL A 603 11.06 -4.90 0.71
CA VAL A 603 10.75 -5.69 1.91
C VAL A 603 11.52 -7.01 1.88
N SER A 604 11.88 -7.53 3.05
CA SER A 604 12.55 -8.83 3.18
C SER A 604 11.72 -9.95 2.52
N GLU A 605 12.39 -10.85 1.82
CA GLU A 605 11.77 -12.05 1.23
C GLU A 605 11.27 -13.04 2.30
N ASP A 606 11.73 -12.90 3.55
CA ASP A 606 11.28 -13.72 4.67
C ASP A 606 9.93 -13.26 5.24
N ALA A 607 9.45 -12.05 4.90
CA ALA A 607 8.13 -11.57 5.28
C ALA A 607 7.02 -12.32 4.52
N ALA A 608 5.88 -12.52 5.16
CA ALA A 608 4.73 -13.09 4.47
C ALA A 608 4.26 -12.15 3.33
N PRO A 609 3.85 -12.68 2.17
CA PRO A 609 3.34 -11.85 1.08
C PRO A 609 2.22 -10.93 1.54
N GLY A 610 2.33 -9.63 1.24
CA GLY A 610 1.32 -8.62 1.60
C GLY A 610 1.32 -8.14 3.05
N GLU A 611 2.08 -8.79 3.95
CA GLU A 611 2.19 -8.37 5.36
C GLU A 611 2.90 -7.02 5.49
N LEU A 612 3.96 -6.81 4.71
CA LEU A 612 4.76 -5.59 4.73
C LEU A 612 4.84 -4.96 3.34
N GLY A 613 4.81 -3.63 3.30
CA GLY A 613 5.00 -2.86 2.08
C GLY A 613 3.84 -2.92 1.08
N GLU A 614 4.10 -2.45 -0.12
CA GLU A 614 3.16 -2.35 -1.24
C GLU A 614 3.86 -2.65 -2.56
N PRO A 615 3.14 -3.14 -3.58
CA PRO A 615 3.71 -3.27 -4.92
C PRO A 615 3.98 -1.88 -5.53
N LEU A 616 5.01 -1.79 -6.36
CA LEU A 616 5.26 -0.58 -7.12
C LEU A 616 4.20 -0.39 -8.21
N ARG A 617 3.76 0.86 -8.39
CA ARG A 617 2.89 1.27 -9.49
C ARG A 617 3.64 2.08 -10.55
N GLN A 618 4.77 2.67 -10.15
CA GLN A 618 5.59 3.52 -11.01
C GLN A 618 6.79 2.75 -11.56
N MET A 619 7.18 3.08 -12.78
CA MET A 619 8.37 2.51 -13.42
C MET A 619 9.63 3.15 -12.83
N PRO A 620 10.54 2.36 -12.23
CA PRO A 620 11.78 2.91 -11.70
C PRO A 620 12.76 3.34 -12.80
N TRP A 621 13.70 4.17 -12.41
CA TRP A 621 14.80 4.63 -13.23
C TRP A 621 16.00 3.72 -13.08
N ASP A 622 16.50 3.18 -14.17
CA ASP A 622 17.73 2.40 -14.21
C ASP A 622 18.96 3.32 -14.37
N MET A 623 19.54 3.69 -13.24
CA MET A 623 20.79 4.47 -13.20
C MET A 623 21.98 3.74 -13.82
N LEU A 624 21.99 2.41 -13.74
CA LEU A 624 23.13 1.60 -14.19
C LEU A 624 23.19 1.51 -15.70
N SER A 625 22.07 1.72 -16.38
CA SER A 625 22.00 1.71 -17.86
C SER A 625 22.87 2.77 -18.53
N ARG A 626 23.27 3.84 -17.80
CA ARG A 626 24.25 4.84 -18.31
C ARG A 626 25.60 4.22 -18.69
N ASN A 627 25.94 3.06 -18.12
CA ASN A 627 27.18 2.33 -18.40
C ASN A 627 26.97 1.20 -19.41
N SER A 628 25.79 1.08 -20.02
CA SER A 628 25.46 -0.01 -20.95
C SER A 628 26.09 0.12 -22.34
N GLY A 629 26.64 1.31 -22.69
CA GLY A 629 27.08 1.64 -24.04
C GLY A 629 25.99 2.26 -24.92
N ASP A 630 24.78 2.40 -24.42
CA ASP A 630 23.69 3.13 -25.06
C ASP A 630 23.92 4.64 -24.89
N VAL A 631 24.05 5.36 -26.01
CA VAL A 631 24.36 6.80 -26.03
C VAL A 631 23.21 7.61 -25.41
N GLN A 632 21.96 7.25 -25.68
CA GLN A 632 20.82 7.95 -25.10
C GLN A 632 20.76 7.76 -23.60
N ALA A 633 20.94 6.54 -23.09
CA ALA A 633 20.99 6.27 -21.66
C ALA A 633 22.16 6.98 -20.96
N TYR A 634 23.29 7.15 -21.66
CA TYR A 634 24.42 7.94 -21.15
C TYR A 634 24.05 9.43 -21.03
N ASP A 635 23.50 10.04 -22.08
CA ASP A 635 23.16 11.47 -22.14
C ASP A 635 22.03 11.83 -21.17
N GLU A 636 21.08 10.93 -20.97
CA GLU A 636 19.96 11.12 -20.05
C GLU A 636 20.29 10.75 -18.58
N GLY A 637 21.49 10.19 -18.34
CA GLY A 637 21.94 9.77 -17.01
C GLY A 637 21.27 8.48 -16.51
N GLY A 638 20.75 7.65 -17.41
CA GLY A 638 20.00 6.43 -17.19
C GLY A 638 18.77 6.35 -18.11
N ARG A 639 17.88 5.43 -17.85
CA ARG A 639 16.59 5.30 -18.55
C ARG A 639 15.54 4.67 -17.63
N LEU A 640 14.27 4.74 -17.99
CA LEU A 640 13.25 3.92 -17.33
C LEU A 640 13.57 2.43 -17.49
N LYS A 641 13.28 1.63 -16.49
CA LYS A 641 13.31 0.17 -16.61
C LYS A 641 12.30 -0.28 -17.66
N THR A 642 12.46 -1.49 -18.16
CA THR A 642 11.51 -2.09 -19.12
C THR A 642 10.27 -2.63 -18.45
N ASP A 643 10.39 -2.99 -17.16
CA ASP A 643 9.34 -3.62 -16.39
C ASP A 643 9.30 -3.03 -14.97
N VAL A 644 8.12 -2.94 -14.37
CA VAL A 644 7.98 -2.63 -12.96
C VAL A 644 8.44 -3.83 -12.14
N PRO A 645 9.45 -3.68 -11.27
CA PRO A 645 9.99 -4.81 -10.51
C PRO A 645 8.95 -5.41 -9.57
N SER A 646 8.84 -6.74 -9.61
CA SER A 646 7.96 -7.48 -8.70
C SER A 646 8.44 -7.40 -7.26
N GLY A 647 7.51 -7.52 -6.30
CA GLY A 647 7.77 -7.52 -4.86
C GLY A 647 7.03 -6.40 -4.14
N TYR A 648 7.31 -6.32 -2.84
CA TYR A 648 6.74 -5.30 -1.96
C TYR A 648 7.82 -4.31 -1.54
N TYR A 649 7.43 -3.04 -1.43
CA TYR A 649 8.34 -1.93 -1.18
C TYR A 649 7.75 -0.96 -0.15
N ILE A 650 8.63 -0.27 0.56
CA ILE A 650 8.29 0.87 1.42
C ILE A 650 8.77 2.15 0.73
N ASP A 651 7.90 3.14 0.64
CA ASP A 651 8.28 4.50 0.24
C ASP A 651 9.11 5.14 1.36
N PHE A 652 10.43 4.95 1.28
CA PHE A 652 11.36 5.49 2.26
C PHE A 652 11.40 7.01 2.24
N THR A 653 11.28 7.62 1.07
CA THR A 653 11.28 9.09 0.96
C THR A 653 10.14 9.71 1.74
N GLN A 654 8.92 9.18 1.59
CA GLN A 654 7.77 9.67 2.34
C GLN A 654 7.94 9.42 3.84
N LEU A 655 8.40 8.22 4.21
CA LEU A 655 8.61 7.89 5.62
C LEU A 655 9.68 8.78 6.25
N ALA A 656 10.79 9.03 5.57
CA ALA A 656 11.84 9.93 6.07
C ALA A 656 11.27 11.36 6.32
N MET A 657 10.43 11.85 5.42
CA MET A 657 9.76 13.16 5.57
C MET A 657 8.87 13.21 6.83
N ASP A 658 8.18 12.13 7.18
CA ASP A 658 7.36 12.06 8.40
C ASP A 658 8.20 12.25 9.69
N TYR A 659 9.49 11.87 9.63
CA TYR A 659 10.47 12.04 10.71
C TYR A 659 11.27 13.35 10.57
N GLY A 660 10.89 14.22 9.63
CA GLY A 660 11.52 15.53 9.41
C GLY A 660 12.76 15.50 8.51
N TRP A 661 13.12 14.34 7.94
CA TRP A 661 14.25 14.19 7.02
C TRP A 661 13.82 14.44 5.57
N GLN A 662 14.46 15.39 4.91
CA GLN A 662 14.15 15.82 3.56
C GLN A 662 15.18 15.29 2.58
N ARG A 663 14.72 14.86 1.41
CA ARG A 663 15.59 14.55 0.26
C ARG A 663 16.17 15.85 -0.33
N THR A 664 17.31 15.74 -0.96
CA THR A 664 17.94 16.85 -1.71
C THR A 664 17.68 16.71 -3.21
N PRO A 665 17.54 17.83 -3.95
CA PRO A 665 17.48 17.77 -5.40
C PRO A 665 18.79 17.27 -5.99
N ALA A 666 18.74 16.65 -7.14
CA ALA A 666 19.92 16.35 -7.93
C ALA A 666 20.59 17.66 -8.39
N ALA A 667 21.91 17.67 -8.46
CA ALA A 667 22.67 18.80 -9.02
C ALA A 667 22.33 19.02 -10.49
N GLY A 668 22.46 20.23 -10.99
CA GLY A 668 22.11 20.55 -12.38
C GLY A 668 22.84 19.74 -13.46
N ASP A 669 24.02 19.19 -13.10
CA ASP A 669 24.86 18.36 -13.96
C ASP A 669 24.74 16.84 -13.69
N TRP A 670 23.76 16.39 -12.90
CA TRP A 670 23.62 15.01 -12.44
C TRP A 670 23.63 13.95 -13.55
N ARG A 671 23.21 14.32 -14.77
CA ARG A 671 23.25 13.42 -15.92
C ARG A 671 24.67 13.03 -16.29
N ALA A 672 25.61 13.97 -16.24
CA ALA A 672 27.02 13.74 -16.50
C ALA A 672 27.80 13.34 -15.24
N ASN A 673 27.36 13.77 -14.06
CA ASN A 673 28.06 13.62 -12.79
C ASN A 673 27.30 12.73 -11.82
N VAL A 674 27.81 11.51 -11.62
CA VAL A 674 27.17 10.51 -10.72
C VAL A 674 27.05 11.02 -9.28
N ASN A 675 28.03 11.81 -8.79
CA ASN A 675 28.00 12.34 -7.44
C ASN A 675 26.96 13.44 -7.24
N GLY A 676 26.42 14.01 -8.33
CA GLY A 676 25.34 14.99 -8.30
C GLY A 676 23.93 14.40 -8.27
N ILE A 677 23.76 13.07 -8.29
CA ILE A 677 22.44 12.43 -8.32
C ILE A 677 21.69 12.64 -7.01
N ASN A 678 22.36 12.60 -5.87
CA ASN A 678 21.86 12.89 -4.51
C ASN A 678 20.72 12.02 -3.98
N TYR A 679 20.32 10.92 -4.63
CA TYR A 679 19.23 10.06 -4.13
C TYR A 679 19.50 9.49 -2.73
N TRP A 680 20.77 9.43 -2.33
CA TRP A 680 21.20 8.89 -1.04
C TRP A 680 21.18 9.90 0.09
N LEU A 681 21.13 11.21 -0.20
CA LEU A 681 21.31 12.28 0.77
C LEU A 681 19.98 12.75 1.36
N PHE A 682 19.85 12.56 2.65
CA PHE A 682 18.73 13.04 3.46
C PHE A 682 19.23 14.00 4.52
N GLN A 683 18.57 15.14 4.67
CA GLN A 683 18.95 16.20 5.61
C GLN A 683 17.74 16.67 6.43
N LYS A 684 18.02 17.13 7.66
CA LYS A 684 17.01 17.72 8.55
C LYS A 684 17.39 19.15 8.89
N THR A 685 16.77 20.08 8.19
CA THR A 685 17.12 21.50 8.29
C THR A 685 16.44 22.21 9.48
N ASP A 686 15.19 21.80 9.81
CA ASP A 686 14.34 22.45 10.83
C ASP A 686 14.26 23.98 10.65
N GLY A 687 14.29 24.44 9.37
CA GLY A 687 14.25 25.86 9.03
C GLY A 687 15.58 26.59 9.17
N LEU A 688 16.65 25.94 9.60
CA LEU A 688 18.00 26.54 9.69
C LEU A 688 18.62 26.72 8.31
N THR A 689 19.42 27.79 8.16
CA THR A 689 20.38 27.83 7.06
C THR A 689 21.56 26.89 7.37
N TRP A 690 22.30 26.50 6.33
CA TRP A 690 23.53 25.70 6.52
C TRP A 690 24.49 26.37 7.53
N TYR A 691 24.64 27.69 7.46
CA TYR A 691 25.52 28.46 8.31
C TYR A 691 25.03 28.44 9.78
N ASP A 692 23.73 28.63 10.02
CA ASP A 692 23.17 28.55 11.36
C ASP A 692 23.31 27.16 11.98
N ALA A 693 23.16 26.12 11.15
CA ALA A 693 23.37 24.74 11.58
C ALA A 693 24.85 24.47 11.92
N MET A 694 25.80 25.04 11.17
CA MET A 694 27.25 24.96 11.50
C MET A 694 27.58 25.67 12.80
N LEU A 695 26.94 26.81 13.09
CA LEU A 695 27.11 27.53 14.35
C LEU A 695 26.62 26.77 15.59
N GLN A 696 25.81 25.73 15.39
CA GLN A 696 25.42 24.81 16.46
C GLN A 696 26.57 23.88 16.90
N LEU A 697 27.61 23.70 16.09
CA LEU A 697 28.75 22.83 16.37
C LEU A 697 30.08 23.57 16.46
N TYR A 698 30.20 24.75 15.78
CA TYR A 698 31.45 25.46 15.60
C TYR A 698 31.27 26.96 15.84
N ASN A 699 32.32 27.64 16.29
CA ASN A 699 32.28 29.10 16.41
C ASN A 699 32.71 29.79 15.07
N ASN A 700 32.39 31.08 14.97
CA ASN A 700 32.71 31.88 13.76
C ASN A 700 34.18 31.87 13.34
N SER A 701 35.11 31.81 14.29
CA SER A 701 36.56 31.79 14.01
C SER A 701 36.99 30.44 13.45
N GLU A 702 36.35 29.35 13.82
CA GLU A 702 36.59 28.01 13.31
C GLU A 702 36.06 27.85 11.88
N LEU A 703 34.96 28.45 11.56
CA LEU A 703 34.39 28.44 10.21
C LEU A 703 35.19 29.26 9.20
N GLY A 704 35.95 30.28 9.61
CA GLY A 704 36.94 31.01 8.85
C GLY A 704 36.50 31.40 7.42
N ALA A 705 37.28 30.99 6.43
CA ALA A 705 37.03 31.31 5.03
C ALA A 705 35.73 30.68 4.43
N PHE A 706 35.16 29.66 5.03
CA PHE A 706 33.83 29.13 4.64
C PHE A 706 32.72 30.13 4.93
N ALA A 707 32.89 30.97 5.95
CA ALA A 707 31.94 32.06 6.28
C ALA A 707 32.03 33.24 5.32
N ALA A 708 33.20 33.48 4.73
CA ALA A 708 33.50 34.69 3.95
C ALA A 708 32.91 34.73 2.54
N THR A 709 32.39 33.63 2.01
CA THR A 709 31.65 33.63 0.73
C THR A 709 30.21 33.95 0.99
N ALA A 710 29.83 35.23 0.85
CA ALA A 710 28.44 35.69 0.91
C ALA A 710 27.52 34.77 0.10
N VAL A 711 26.47 34.30 0.75
CA VAL A 711 25.33 33.64 0.08
C VAL A 711 24.79 34.62 -0.95
N PRO A 712 24.66 34.28 -2.24
CA PRO A 712 23.73 35.01 -3.09
C PRO A 712 22.36 34.88 -2.41
N ALA A 713 21.74 36.02 -2.11
CA ALA A 713 20.38 36.04 -1.60
C ALA A 713 19.55 35.12 -2.49
N ALA A 714 18.79 34.19 -1.87
CA ALA A 714 17.82 33.39 -2.59
C ALA A 714 17.01 34.36 -3.48
N PRO A 715 16.74 34.03 -4.74
CA PRO A 715 15.92 34.89 -5.58
C PRO A 715 14.59 35.06 -4.86
N THR A 716 14.32 36.31 -4.50
CA THR A 716 13.02 36.72 -3.95
C THR A 716 11.98 36.21 -4.94
N GLN A 717 11.20 35.23 -4.55
CA GLN A 717 10.05 34.83 -5.35
C GLN A 717 9.14 36.05 -5.44
N THR A 718 9.26 36.79 -6.51
CA THR A 718 8.19 37.72 -6.94
C THR A 718 7.04 36.81 -7.34
N GLN A 719 6.04 36.73 -6.47
CA GLN A 719 4.73 36.20 -6.83
C GLN A 719 4.19 36.95 -8.05
N PRO A 720 3.66 36.26 -9.04
CA PRO A 720 2.63 36.81 -9.90
C PRO A 720 1.24 36.60 -9.30
#